data_42ee266d627df4bfb8b37c3fa2470ab5
#
_entry.id   42ee266d627df4bfb8b37c3fa2470ab5
#
_cell.length_a   1.000
_cell.length_b   1.000
_cell.length_c   1.000
_cell.angle_alpha   90.00
_cell.angle_beta   90.00
_cell.angle_gamma   90.00
#
_symmetry.space_group_name_H-M   'P 1'
#
loop_
_entity.id
_entity.type
_entity.pdbx_description
1 polymer ?
#
loop_
_entity_poly.entity_id
_entity_poly.type
_entity_poly.pdbx_seq_one_letter_code
_entity_poly.pdbx_strand_id
1 'polypeptide(L)'
;MSNNQKKMCKFPQKTQIISVFVYLCRKYGFTKHRIMKKTILTIVVLGLGMMAQAQGHLTIKKVARNAVRIQYQEREVEDSLPDWLYVKHGETACNLQVETDAQANTLTIKDQHGHQLFKALRHELQNGKATLAFHSPKDEFLFGLGQFQDGYSNVRGLSRRLTQVNTQISLPMLISSKGYGILWNNYGMTEFNPSEQVVTFTKRSGEGQREIVDVTSTEGGKREVRQRHIFDALISVDEEADYALLLDVGQKMARRHNLVIDGETVIEMQNVWLPPTASTIVHLKAGKHVVTTELTRGDEPRLYYNKVKNETVFSSPVADAVDYTVFTGTPDEIIATYRELTGQAPVMPDWALGYIHCRERFHSSAEILETANRFRQEQMPISMIVQDWQYWGKYGWNAMRFDEEFYPDPKALTDSLHKMDIRLMVSVWSKIDKTSEVGRQMEADGHYIPGTDWIDFFSPEAAKAYWKNFSERLVPLGIDAWWQDATEPENDDLAGRLVNKGQWSGDKVRNVYPLLVCQTVYEGLLNAGKEPMILTRCGFPGIQRYGAALWSGDVGNDWETFRRQIVAGLGVQAAGHPWWTYDAGGFFRPQNQYTDSAYIERMLRWIETSVYLPLMRVHGYMSNTEPWNYGSQAQAIITNCLEEREKLQPYIKECARRISEEGYTLMRPLVFDFSDDPEALRQKYEYMFGPDLLVSPVTEPGVTTWRTYLPKNNGGWTDYNTGKHYDGGQYVTTPVTKAFIPVFVKAGSDLISK
;
A
#
# COMPACT_ATOMS: atom_id res chain seq x y z
N MET A 1 -41.67 9.54 -32.15
CA MET A 1 -41.88 10.98 -32.39
C MET A 1 -41.71 11.69 -31.09
N SER A 2 -40.72 12.33 -30.83
CA SER A 2 -40.23 13.72 -30.81
C SER A 2 -38.87 13.78 -30.12
N ASN A 3 -37.96 14.38 -30.83
CA ASN A 3 -36.62 14.76 -30.41
C ASN A 3 -36.62 15.72 -29.23
N ASN A 4 -35.73 15.49 -28.26
CA ASN A 4 -35.21 16.57 -27.45
C ASN A 4 -33.67 16.47 -27.39
N GLN A 5 -33.05 17.45 -28.07
CA GLN A 5 -31.62 17.62 -28.21
C GLN A 5 -31.00 18.09 -26.89
N LYS A 6 -29.93 17.43 -26.49
CA LYS A 6 -28.98 17.86 -25.45
C LYS A 6 -28.30 19.16 -25.90
N LYS A 7 -28.50 20.24 -25.18
CA LYS A 7 -27.66 21.45 -25.30
C LYS A 7 -26.36 21.23 -24.52
N MET A 8 -25.27 20.99 -25.25
CA MET A 8 -23.91 21.13 -24.73
C MET A 8 -23.51 22.61 -24.74
N CYS A 9 -23.22 23.19 -23.59
CA CYS A 9 -22.55 24.51 -23.53
C CYS A 9 -21.08 24.30 -23.92
N LYS A 10 -20.73 24.77 -25.13
CA LYS A 10 -19.34 24.96 -25.56
C LYS A 10 -18.91 26.39 -25.25
N PHE A 11 -17.82 26.56 -24.50
CA PHE A 11 -17.17 27.86 -24.34
C PHE A 11 -16.54 28.30 -25.67
N PRO A 12 -16.67 29.58 -26.07
CA PRO A 12 -16.19 30.04 -27.36
C PRO A 12 -14.67 30.30 -27.37
N GLN A 13 -13.97 29.75 -28.35
CA GLN A 13 -12.57 30.06 -28.65
C GLN A 13 -12.40 31.56 -29.01
N LYS A 14 -11.20 32.11 -28.77
CA LYS A 14 -10.83 33.56 -28.97
C LYS A 14 -11.31 34.20 -30.28
N THR A 15 -11.46 33.44 -31.33
CA THR A 15 -11.92 33.91 -32.66
C THR A 15 -13.41 34.28 -32.70
N GLN A 16 -14.25 33.72 -31.83
CA GLN A 16 -15.69 34.03 -31.83
C GLN A 16 -16.01 35.34 -31.09
N ILE A 17 -15.21 35.74 -30.12
CA ILE A 17 -15.41 36.98 -29.36
C ILE A 17 -15.17 38.20 -30.28
N ILE A 18 -14.14 38.11 -31.12
CA ILE A 18 -13.84 39.21 -32.11
C ILE A 18 -14.96 39.32 -33.15
N SER A 19 -15.52 38.20 -33.61
CA SER A 19 -16.60 38.20 -34.61
C SER A 19 -17.92 38.78 -34.06
N VAL A 20 -18.25 38.50 -32.81
CA VAL A 20 -19.44 39.06 -32.12
C VAL A 20 -19.26 40.57 -31.89
N PHE A 21 -18.06 41.01 -31.54
CA PHE A 21 -17.77 42.43 -31.35
C PHE A 21 -17.85 43.23 -32.64
N VAL A 22 -17.29 42.71 -33.73
CA VAL A 22 -17.39 43.32 -35.07
C VAL A 22 -18.83 43.34 -35.56
N TYR A 23 -19.64 42.34 -35.31
CA TYR A 23 -21.05 42.28 -35.63
C TYR A 23 -21.87 43.34 -34.86
N LEU A 24 -21.63 43.50 -33.53
CA LEU A 24 -22.28 44.51 -32.72
C LEU A 24 -21.92 45.93 -33.10
N CYS A 25 -20.65 46.20 -33.47
CA CYS A 25 -20.21 47.50 -33.96
C CYS A 25 -20.87 47.86 -35.30
N ARG A 26 -21.11 46.90 -36.20
CA ARG A 26 -21.84 47.12 -37.47
C ARG A 26 -23.34 47.35 -37.29
N LYS A 27 -23.94 46.74 -36.30
CA LYS A 27 -25.40 46.78 -36.03
C LYS A 27 -25.84 48.07 -35.36
N TYR A 28 -24.97 48.74 -34.57
CA TYR A 28 -25.33 49.88 -33.72
C TYR A 28 -24.64 51.21 -34.10
N GLY A 29 -23.97 51.31 -35.24
CA GLY A 29 -23.61 52.58 -35.92
C GLY A 29 -22.78 53.58 -35.09
N PHE A 30 -21.76 53.13 -34.36
CA PHE A 30 -20.91 54.04 -33.57
C PHE A 30 -19.85 54.75 -34.38
N THR A 31 -20.10 56.01 -34.67
CA THR A 31 -19.14 56.95 -35.22
C THR A 31 -18.65 57.92 -34.14
N LYS A 32 -17.46 57.69 -33.58
CA LYS A 32 -16.52 58.73 -33.10
C LYS A 32 -15.28 58.13 -32.43
N HIS A 33 -14.15 58.42 -33.00
CA HIS A 33 -12.81 57.92 -32.71
C HIS A 33 -12.27 58.12 -31.26
N ARG A 34 -12.85 58.97 -30.45
CA ARG A 34 -12.35 59.33 -29.11
C ARG A 34 -12.93 58.48 -28.00
N ILE A 35 -14.12 57.95 -28.19
CA ILE A 35 -14.78 57.02 -27.17
C ILE A 35 -14.19 55.63 -27.33
N MET A 36 -13.92 55.19 -28.56
CA MET A 36 -13.35 53.86 -28.86
C MET A 36 -11.98 53.65 -28.25
N LYS A 37 -11.09 54.69 -28.22
CA LYS A 37 -9.76 54.54 -27.54
C LYS A 37 -9.86 54.39 -26.03
N LYS A 38 -10.79 55.08 -25.37
CA LYS A 38 -10.98 54.92 -23.91
C LYS A 38 -11.65 53.59 -23.58
N THR A 39 -12.64 53.15 -24.34
CA THR A 39 -13.33 51.87 -24.12
C THR A 39 -12.44 50.67 -24.43
N ILE A 40 -11.62 50.73 -25.47
CA ILE A 40 -10.62 49.70 -25.80
C ILE A 40 -9.52 49.67 -24.71
N LEU A 41 -9.04 50.80 -24.23
CA LEU A 41 -8.07 50.86 -23.14
C LEU A 41 -8.64 50.34 -21.83
N THR A 42 -9.91 50.62 -21.52
CA THR A 42 -10.61 50.10 -20.33
C THR A 42 -10.87 48.59 -20.43
N ILE A 43 -11.23 48.06 -21.62
CA ILE A 43 -11.42 46.63 -21.86
C ILE A 43 -10.07 45.90 -21.85
N VAL A 44 -9.02 46.51 -22.39
CA VAL A 44 -7.65 45.96 -22.34
C VAL A 44 -7.08 45.99 -20.92
N VAL A 45 -7.34 47.05 -20.13
CA VAL A 45 -6.93 47.15 -18.73
C VAL A 45 -7.78 46.22 -17.85
N LEU A 46 -9.10 46.09 -18.11
CA LEU A 46 -9.93 45.07 -17.43
C LEU A 46 -9.61 43.65 -17.90
N GLY A 47 -9.26 43.44 -19.17
CA GLY A 47 -8.79 42.15 -19.69
C GLY A 47 -7.40 41.79 -19.20
N LEU A 48 -6.51 42.76 -19.02
CA LEU A 48 -5.17 42.56 -18.40
C LEU A 48 -5.29 42.40 -16.84
N GLY A 49 -6.27 43.05 -16.22
CA GLY A 49 -6.56 42.85 -14.79
C GLY A 49 -7.26 41.52 -14.50
N MET A 50 -7.96 40.89 -15.46
CA MET A 50 -8.50 39.55 -15.37
C MET A 50 -7.48 38.44 -15.78
N MET A 51 -6.31 38.81 -16.26
CA MET A 51 -5.16 37.93 -16.51
C MET A 51 -4.06 38.10 -15.44
N ALA A 52 -4.32 38.72 -14.30
CA ALA A 52 -3.57 38.43 -13.11
C ALA A 52 -3.92 36.97 -12.75
N GLN A 53 -3.13 36.02 -13.23
CA GLN A 53 -3.13 34.67 -12.65
C GLN A 53 -3.08 34.87 -11.14
N ALA A 54 -4.04 34.35 -10.43
CA ALA A 54 -3.98 34.31 -8.99
C ALA A 54 -2.63 33.65 -8.64
N GLN A 55 -1.72 34.47 -8.11
CA GLN A 55 -0.39 33.98 -7.74
C GLN A 55 -0.62 33.08 -6.54
N GLY A 56 -0.31 31.79 -6.68
CA GLY A 56 -0.52 30.82 -5.62
C GLY A 56 0.18 31.26 -4.35
N HIS A 57 -0.37 30.92 -3.20
CA HIS A 57 0.10 31.33 -1.89
C HIS A 57 0.77 30.15 -1.17
N LEU A 58 2.05 30.32 -0.80
CA LEU A 58 2.81 29.33 -0.06
C LEU A 58 2.67 29.61 1.45
N THR A 59 2.09 28.65 2.17
CA THR A 59 1.94 28.69 3.63
C THR A 59 2.87 27.64 4.24
N ILE A 60 3.60 28.04 5.28
CA ILE A 60 4.55 27.18 6.00
C ILE A 60 4.15 27.15 7.47
N LYS A 61 3.88 25.95 7.99
CA LYS A 61 3.52 25.73 9.40
C LYS A 61 4.57 24.87 10.09
N LYS A 62 5.08 25.30 11.23
CA LYS A 62 5.99 24.54 12.07
C LYS A 62 5.15 23.60 12.94
N VAL A 63 5.07 22.32 12.57
CA VAL A 63 4.13 21.35 13.17
C VAL A 63 4.75 20.43 14.21
N ALA A 64 6.09 20.30 14.20
CA ALA A 64 6.86 19.60 15.23
C ALA A 64 8.28 20.19 15.34
N ARG A 65 9.05 19.76 16.35
CA ARG A 65 10.43 20.21 16.56
C ARG A 65 11.31 20.03 15.30
N ASN A 66 11.07 18.96 14.57
CA ASN A 66 11.83 18.55 13.39
C ASN A 66 10.95 18.38 12.13
N ALA A 67 9.78 19.04 12.09
CA ALA A 67 8.88 18.94 10.94
C ALA A 67 8.18 20.27 10.61
N VAL A 68 8.04 20.51 9.31
CA VAL A 68 7.29 21.63 8.74
C VAL A 68 6.27 21.12 7.70
N ARG A 69 5.04 21.62 7.77
CA ARG A 69 4.01 21.39 6.76
C ARG A 69 3.98 22.57 5.80
N ILE A 70 3.97 22.28 4.53
CA ILE A 70 4.00 23.24 3.44
C ILE A 70 2.73 23.08 2.61
N GLN A 71 2.00 24.16 2.38
CA GLN A 71 0.79 24.19 1.57
C GLN A 71 0.93 25.28 0.51
N TYR A 72 0.68 24.94 -0.77
CA TYR A 72 0.60 25.88 -1.86
C TYR A 72 -0.78 25.79 -2.50
N GLN A 73 -1.52 26.91 -2.51
CA GLN A 73 -2.88 26.98 -3.02
C GLN A 73 -3.12 28.33 -3.70
N GLU A 74 -4.03 28.36 -4.70
CA GLU A 74 -4.36 29.58 -5.44
C GLU A 74 -5.41 30.45 -4.72
N ARG A 75 -6.27 29.83 -3.91
CA ARG A 75 -7.33 30.48 -3.14
C ARG A 75 -7.72 29.62 -1.95
N GLU A 76 -8.36 30.22 -0.97
CA GLU A 76 -9.03 29.49 0.10
C GLU A 76 -10.12 28.58 -0.47
N VAL A 77 -10.16 27.31 -0.04
CA VAL A 77 -11.15 26.34 -0.49
C VAL A 77 -12.34 26.42 0.47
N GLU A 78 -13.50 26.90 -0.03
CA GLU A 78 -14.71 27.11 0.79
C GLU A 78 -15.27 25.77 1.35
N ASP A 79 -15.17 24.66 0.58
CA ASP A 79 -15.63 23.33 0.98
C ASP A 79 -14.43 22.38 1.14
N SER A 80 -13.65 22.58 2.20
CA SER A 80 -12.53 21.71 2.50
C SER A 80 -12.99 20.33 2.97
N LEU A 81 -12.33 19.25 2.48
CA LEU A 81 -12.50 17.91 3.01
C LEU A 81 -12.09 17.85 4.48
N PRO A 82 -12.65 16.92 5.29
CA PRO A 82 -12.13 16.67 6.63
C PRO A 82 -10.63 16.34 6.61
N ASP A 83 -9.93 16.75 7.65
CA ASP A 83 -8.55 16.35 7.82
C ASP A 83 -8.51 14.93 8.42
N TRP A 84 -8.43 13.93 7.52
CA TRP A 84 -8.34 12.52 7.93
C TRP A 84 -6.91 12.09 8.28
N LEU A 85 -5.92 12.90 7.95
CA LEU A 85 -4.52 12.54 8.11
C LEU A 85 -3.96 12.97 9.46
N TYR A 86 -4.08 14.24 9.79
CA TYR A 86 -3.46 14.80 10.98
C TYR A 86 -4.42 14.76 12.18
N VAL A 87 -3.90 14.32 13.34
CA VAL A 87 -4.60 14.35 14.63
C VAL A 87 -4.08 15.48 15.52
N LYS A 88 -2.90 16.02 15.21
CA LYS A 88 -2.29 17.13 15.90
C LYS A 88 -2.27 18.35 14.98
N HIS A 89 -2.90 19.41 15.43
CA HIS A 89 -3.00 20.68 14.71
C HIS A 89 -2.32 21.80 15.50
N GLY A 90 -1.95 22.86 14.80
CA GLY A 90 -1.31 24.05 15.38
C GLY A 90 0.19 24.08 15.13
N GLU A 91 0.78 25.19 15.56
CA GLU A 91 2.22 25.42 15.43
C GLU A 91 2.95 25.15 16.75
N THR A 92 4.19 24.74 16.66
CA THR A 92 5.07 24.46 17.80
C THR A 92 6.49 24.96 17.53
N ALA A 93 7.32 24.98 18.57
CA ALA A 93 8.75 25.29 18.40
C ALA A 93 9.40 24.30 17.43
N CYS A 94 10.17 24.80 16.46
CA CYS A 94 10.82 24.02 15.42
C CYS A 94 12.28 24.50 15.26
N ASN A 95 13.20 23.55 15.15
CA ASN A 95 14.63 23.83 14.99
C ASN A 95 15.04 24.07 13.54
N LEU A 96 14.11 24.00 12.60
CA LEU A 96 14.38 24.13 11.17
C LEU A 96 14.29 25.59 10.71
N GLN A 97 15.19 25.95 9.81
CA GLN A 97 15.17 27.20 9.07
C GLN A 97 14.56 26.93 7.69
N VAL A 98 13.60 27.77 7.29
CA VAL A 98 12.94 27.65 5.99
C VAL A 98 13.18 28.92 5.19
N GLU A 99 13.80 28.77 4.03
CA GLU A 99 14.05 29.84 3.07
C GLU A 99 13.16 29.64 1.85
N THR A 100 12.51 30.70 1.38
CA THR A 100 11.63 30.66 0.21
C THR A 100 12.06 31.67 -0.84
N ASP A 101 11.95 31.29 -2.10
CA ASP A 101 11.99 32.20 -3.23
C ASP A 101 10.59 32.24 -3.87
N ALA A 102 9.86 33.33 -3.59
CA ALA A 102 8.49 33.49 -4.08
C ALA A 102 8.42 33.69 -5.61
N GLN A 103 9.49 34.18 -6.24
CA GLN A 103 9.53 34.37 -7.71
C GLN A 103 9.76 33.04 -8.44
N ALA A 104 10.68 32.21 -7.89
CA ALA A 104 10.98 30.89 -8.43
C ALA A 104 10.03 29.79 -7.92
N ASN A 105 9.20 30.10 -6.91
CA ASN A 105 8.31 29.16 -6.23
C ASN A 105 9.05 27.93 -5.66
N THR A 106 10.25 28.19 -5.08
CA THR A 106 11.12 27.19 -4.47
C THR A 106 11.20 27.37 -2.97
N LEU A 107 11.63 26.29 -2.29
CA LEU A 107 11.78 26.29 -0.83
C LEU A 107 13.01 25.45 -0.45
N THR A 108 13.77 25.92 0.51
CA THR A 108 14.91 25.19 1.09
C THR A 108 14.73 25.06 2.60
N ILE A 109 14.90 23.86 3.12
CA ILE A 109 14.89 23.56 4.55
C ILE A 109 16.32 23.26 4.99
N LYS A 110 16.74 23.92 6.06
CA LYS A 110 18.06 23.79 6.66
C LYS A 110 17.94 23.41 8.15
N ASP A 111 18.97 22.77 8.67
CA ASP A 111 19.10 22.55 10.10
C ASP A 111 19.44 23.86 10.84
N GLN A 112 19.56 23.78 12.16
CA GLN A 112 19.93 24.92 13.02
C GLN A 112 21.35 25.46 12.73
N HIS A 113 22.19 24.69 12.04
CA HIS A 113 23.58 25.07 11.69
C HIS A 113 23.68 25.59 10.23
N GLY A 114 22.55 25.66 9.51
CA GLY A 114 22.47 26.15 8.13
C GLY A 114 22.81 25.11 7.06
N HIS A 115 22.96 23.83 7.42
CA HIS A 115 23.14 22.78 6.42
C HIS A 115 21.81 22.48 5.71
N GLN A 116 21.84 22.46 4.38
CA GLN A 116 20.66 22.14 3.58
C GLN A 116 20.30 20.65 3.73
N LEU A 117 19.07 20.39 4.17
CA LEU A 117 18.49 19.05 4.32
C LEU A 117 17.56 18.70 3.17
N PHE A 118 16.74 19.66 2.71
CA PHE A 118 15.73 19.45 1.67
C PHE A 118 15.61 20.68 0.78
N LYS A 119 15.32 20.48 -0.51
CA LYS A 119 15.06 21.56 -1.47
C LYS A 119 13.91 21.21 -2.41
N ALA A 120 12.78 21.90 -2.28
CA ALA A 120 11.71 21.89 -3.26
C ALA A 120 12.10 22.75 -4.46
N LEU A 121 11.95 22.20 -5.65
CA LEU A 121 12.29 22.84 -6.92
C LEU A 121 11.08 23.52 -7.57
N ARG A 122 9.87 22.99 -7.34
CA ARG A 122 8.62 23.51 -7.93
C ARG A 122 7.44 23.17 -7.02
N HIS A 123 6.52 24.14 -6.91
CA HIS A 123 5.15 23.94 -6.43
C HIS A 123 4.22 24.43 -7.53
N GLU A 124 3.39 23.54 -8.05
CA GLU A 124 2.45 23.87 -9.12
C GLU A 124 1.04 23.38 -8.75
N LEU A 125 0.06 24.24 -8.87
CA LEU A 125 -1.35 23.89 -8.82
C LEU A 125 -2.01 24.47 -10.07
N GLN A 126 -2.43 23.60 -10.98
CA GLN A 126 -3.02 24.03 -12.23
C GLN A 126 -4.19 23.12 -12.63
N ASN A 127 -5.38 23.70 -12.83
CA ASN A 127 -6.59 22.97 -13.22
C ASN A 127 -6.93 21.79 -12.30
N GLY A 128 -6.69 21.93 -10.98
CA GLY A 128 -6.94 20.88 -10.00
C GLY A 128 -5.85 19.77 -9.95
N LYS A 129 -4.75 19.94 -10.68
CA LYS A 129 -3.57 19.09 -10.59
C LYS A 129 -2.51 19.75 -9.71
N ALA A 130 -2.12 19.08 -8.63
CA ALA A 130 -1.04 19.53 -7.75
C ALA A 130 0.26 18.78 -8.08
N THR A 131 1.39 19.50 -8.08
CA THR A 131 2.71 18.93 -8.30
C THR A 131 3.75 19.54 -7.36
N LEU A 132 4.51 18.67 -6.70
CA LEU A 132 5.74 18.97 -5.97
C LEU A 132 6.90 18.30 -6.67
N ALA A 133 7.95 19.04 -7.04
CA ALA A 133 9.23 18.48 -7.43
C ALA A 133 10.31 18.91 -6.44
N PHE A 134 11.18 17.99 -6.03
CA PHE A 134 12.28 18.27 -5.12
C PHE A 134 13.59 17.64 -5.60
N HIS A 135 14.69 18.24 -5.17
CA HIS A 135 16.02 17.78 -5.52
C HIS A 135 16.30 16.42 -4.89
N SER A 136 16.74 15.47 -5.71
CA SER A 136 17.07 14.10 -5.31
C SER A 136 18.30 13.62 -6.09
N PRO A 137 19.53 13.78 -5.55
CA PRO A 137 20.78 13.48 -6.25
C PRO A 137 20.97 11.98 -6.46
N LYS A 138 21.85 11.62 -7.40
CA LYS A 138 22.06 10.22 -7.84
C LYS A 138 22.50 9.28 -6.72
N ASP A 139 23.21 9.79 -5.72
CA ASP A 139 23.73 9.04 -4.57
C ASP A 139 22.74 8.92 -3.39
N GLU A 140 21.52 9.41 -3.58
CA GLU A 140 20.45 9.30 -2.59
C GLU A 140 19.65 8.01 -2.75
N PHE A 141 19.26 7.43 -1.62
CA PHE A 141 18.32 6.33 -1.55
C PHE A 141 17.02 6.83 -0.93
N LEU A 142 15.90 6.46 -1.55
CA LEU A 142 14.55 6.76 -1.06
C LEU A 142 13.81 5.45 -0.76
N PHE A 143 13.18 5.36 0.42
CA PHE A 143 12.49 4.17 0.90
C PHE A 143 11.06 4.52 1.31
N GLY A 144 10.08 3.64 1.04
CA GLY A 144 8.70 3.85 1.47
C GLY A 144 7.67 3.73 0.36
N LEU A 145 6.66 4.62 0.38
CA LEU A 145 5.46 4.65 -0.47
C LEU A 145 4.47 3.51 -0.23
N GLY A 146 4.75 2.59 0.70
CA GLY A 146 3.90 1.45 1.03
C GLY A 146 4.31 0.17 0.30
N GLN A 147 3.32 -0.65 -0.04
CA GLN A 147 3.50 -1.99 -0.62
C GLN A 147 3.31 -1.97 -2.13
N PHE A 148 4.32 -2.46 -2.85
CA PHE A 148 4.30 -2.60 -4.31
C PHE A 148 4.90 -3.94 -4.73
N GLN A 149 4.52 -4.44 -5.93
CA GLN A 149 4.94 -5.74 -6.45
C GLN A 149 6.10 -5.64 -7.46
N ASP A 150 6.78 -4.51 -7.54
CA ASP A 150 7.87 -4.26 -8.49
C ASP A 150 9.27 -4.67 -7.99
N GLY A 151 9.40 -4.97 -6.68
CA GLY A 151 10.66 -5.42 -6.08
C GLY A 151 11.72 -4.34 -5.89
N TYR A 152 11.35 -3.06 -5.93
CA TYR A 152 12.26 -1.93 -5.69
C TYR A 152 12.23 -1.47 -4.24
N SER A 153 13.32 -1.67 -3.53
CA SER A 153 13.54 -1.14 -2.19
C SER A 153 13.90 0.36 -2.23
N ASN A 154 14.83 0.75 -3.11
CA ASN A 154 15.12 2.14 -3.42
C ASN A 154 14.19 2.63 -4.53
N VAL A 155 13.28 3.54 -4.20
CA VAL A 155 12.24 4.05 -5.13
C VAL A 155 12.69 5.31 -5.89
N ARG A 156 13.91 5.80 -5.67
CA ARG A 156 14.43 6.97 -6.38
C ARG A 156 14.43 6.74 -7.90
N GLY A 157 13.84 7.67 -8.65
CA GLY A 157 13.76 7.62 -10.10
C GLY A 157 12.70 6.67 -10.66
N LEU A 158 12.08 5.81 -9.83
CA LEU A 158 11.04 4.89 -10.26
C LEU A 158 9.72 5.64 -10.47
N SER A 159 8.96 5.29 -11.50
CA SER A 159 7.59 5.81 -11.71
C SER A 159 6.58 4.86 -11.08
N ARG A 160 5.65 5.38 -10.27
CA ARG A 160 4.57 4.60 -9.64
C ARG A 160 3.25 5.35 -9.67
N ARG A 161 2.15 4.60 -9.74
CA ARG A 161 0.80 5.11 -9.50
C ARG A 161 0.34 4.68 -8.11
N LEU A 162 0.11 5.66 -7.22
CA LEU A 162 -0.23 5.43 -5.82
C LEU A 162 -1.75 5.37 -5.66
N THR A 163 -2.28 4.14 -5.69
CA THR A 163 -3.70 3.82 -5.47
C THR A 163 -3.82 2.57 -4.61
N GLN A 164 -4.98 2.34 -4.03
CA GLN A 164 -5.29 1.11 -3.32
C GLN A 164 -5.80 0.06 -4.31
N VAL A 165 -5.12 -1.08 -4.39
CA VAL A 165 -5.52 -2.23 -5.22
C VAL A 165 -5.12 -3.51 -4.49
N ASN A 166 -5.80 -4.64 -4.73
CA ASN A 166 -5.34 -5.93 -4.20
C ASN A 166 -3.85 -6.15 -4.55
N THR A 167 -3.04 -6.50 -3.56
CA THR A 167 -1.58 -6.62 -3.57
C THR A 167 -0.77 -5.31 -3.61
N GLN A 168 -1.44 -4.15 -3.65
CA GLN A 168 -0.80 -2.84 -3.58
C GLN A 168 -1.42 -1.96 -2.49
N ILE A 169 -0.60 -1.35 -1.65
CA ILE A 169 -1.01 -0.43 -0.61
C ILE A 169 -0.28 0.89 -0.80
N SER A 170 -1.01 1.97 -1.01
CA SER A 170 -0.45 3.31 -1.20
C SER A 170 -0.37 4.05 0.13
N LEU A 171 0.85 4.28 0.58
CA LEU A 171 1.18 5.10 1.74
C LEU A 171 2.17 6.18 1.29
N PRO A 172 1.73 7.37 0.86
CA PRO A 172 2.59 8.38 0.24
C PRO A 172 3.49 9.09 1.26
N MET A 173 4.26 8.30 1.99
CA MET A 173 5.32 8.68 2.93
C MET A 173 6.62 8.00 2.50
N LEU A 174 7.73 8.73 2.50
CA LEU A 174 9.05 8.19 2.22
C LEU A 174 10.12 8.76 3.16
N ILE A 175 11.20 8.01 3.30
CA ILE A 175 12.41 8.35 4.05
C ILE A 175 13.59 8.39 3.09
N SER A 176 14.42 9.43 3.21
CA SER A 176 15.66 9.60 2.48
C SER A 176 16.87 9.19 3.32
N SER A 177 17.86 8.57 2.68
CA SER A 177 19.20 8.34 3.26
C SER A 177 19.96 9.63 3.58
N LYS A 178 19.44 10.80 3.18
CA LYS A 178 20.02 12.12 3.46
C LYS A 178 19.43 12.78 4.73
N GLY A 179 18.68 12.03 5.56
CA GLY A 179 18.18 12.50 6.86
C GLY A 179 16.93 13.37 6.78
N TYR A 180 16.06 13.12 5.82
CA TYR A 180 14.72 13.71 5.77
C TYR A 180 13.67 12.69 5.36
N GLY A 181 12.39 13.01 5.64
CA GLY A 181 11.22 12.27 5.15
C GLY A 181 10.18 13.22 4.57
N ILE A 182 9.31 12.71 3.72
CA ILE A 182 8.22 13.48 3.11
C ILE A 182 6.92 12.70 3.24
N LEU A 183 5.89 13.36 3.76
CA LEU A 183 4.51 12.89 3.73
C LEU A 183 3.73 13.78 2.75
N TRP A 184 3.25 13.18 1.67
CA TRP A 184 2.39 13.83 0.68
C TRP A 184 0.93 13.70 1.10
N ASN A 185 0.25 14.81 1.32
CA ASN A 185 -1.14 14.85 1.77
C ASN A 185 -2.09 15.06 0.59
N ASN A 186 -2.51 13.97 -0.03
CA ASN A 186 -3.58 13.96 -1.02
C ASN A 186 -4.38 12.66 -0.87
N TYR A 187 -5.68 12.74 -0.82
CA TYR A 187 -6.59 11.61 -0.57
C TYR A 187 -6.98 10.85 -1.84
N GLY A 188 -6.72 11.42 -3.00
CA GLY A 188 -6.93 10.80 -4.31
C GLY A 188 -5.70 10.04 -4.82
N MET A 189 -5.74 9.70 -6.09
CA MET A 189 -4.61 9.11 -6.80
C MET A 189 -3.43 10.08 -6.82
N THR A 190 -2.23 9.56 -6.63
CA THR A 190 -0.98 10.28 -6.81
C THR A 190 -0.07 9.54 -7.80
N GLU A 191 0.56 10.25 -8.68
CA GLU A 191 1.63 9.75 -9.53
C GLU A 191 2.98 10.16 -8.93
N PHE A 192 3.83 9.18 -8.71
CA PHE A 192 5.21 9.36 -8.25
C PHE A 192 6.13 9.30 -9.46
N ASN A 193 6.93 10.35 -9.69
CA ASN A 193 7.74 10.55 -10.89
C ASN A 193 6.93 10.32 -12.18
N PRO A 194 5.87 11.09 -12.42
CA PRO A 194 5.03 10.94 -13.61
C PRO A 194 5.83 11.16 -14.88
N SER A 195 5.53 10.38 -15.91
CA SER A 195 6.18 10.48 -17.20
C SER A 195 5.44 11.44 -18.12
N GLU A 196 6.17 12.21 -18.89
CA GLU A 196 5.62 13.11 -19.92
C GLU A 196 5.43 12.38 -21.26
N GLN A 197 6.14 11.28 -21.47
CA GLN A 197 6.09 10.49 -22.70
C GLN A 197 5.21 9.26 -22.49
N VAL A 198 4.33 8.99 -23.45
CA VAL A 198 3.45 7.84 -23.46
C VAL A 198 3.32 7.28 -24.85
N VAL A 199 3.33 5.95 -24.96
CA VAL A 199 3.02 5.24 -26.20
C VAL A 199 1.91 4.22 -25.94
N THR A 200 0.99 4.12 -26.92
CA THR A 200 -0.05 3.09 -26.93
C THR A 200 0.43 1.90 -27.75
N PHE A 201 0.08 0.71 -27.31
CA PHE A 201 0.42 -0.51 -28.04
C PHE A 201 -0.62 -0.83 -29.11
N THR A 202 -0.17 -1.51 -30.16
CA THR A 202 -1.03 -2.06 -31.20
C THR A 202 -1.04 -3.57 -31.07
N LYS A 203 -2.24 -4.16 -31.03
CA LYS A 203 -2.41 -5.59 -30.99
C LYS A 203 -1.86 -6.23 -32.26
N ARG A 204 -0.98 -7.24 -32.10
CA ARG A 204 -0.45 -8.01 -33.22
C ARG A 204 -1.57 -8.82 -33.87
N SER A 205 -1.61 -8.89 -35.19
CA SER A 205 -2.56 -9.72 -35.92
C SER A 205 -2.30 -11.22 -35.65
N GLY A 206 -3.37 -12.01 -35.53
CA GLY A 206 -3.32 -13.45 -35.26
C GLY A 206 -4.19 -13.89 -34.09
N GLU A 207 -4.34 -15.17 -33.92
CA GLU A 207 -5.02 -15.74 -32.74
C GLU A 207 -4.11 -15.68 -31.53
N GLY A 208 -4.65 -15.23 -30.39
CA GLY A 208 -3.93 -15.25 -29.11
C GLY A 208 -3.84 -16.68 -28.55
N GLN A 209 -2.90 -16.89 -27.65
CA GLN A 209 -2.77 -18.13 -26.90
C GLN A 209 -3.93 -18.30 -25.91
N ARG A 210 -4.36 -19.53 -25.72
CA ARG A 210 -5.37 -19.88 -24.69
C ARG A 210 -4.65 -20.26 -23.41
N GLU A 211 -5.07 -19.65 -22.31
CA GLU A 211 -4.58 -19.92 -20.97
C GLU A 211 -5.76 -20.33 -20.07
N ILE A 212 -5.56 -21.37 -19.27
CA ILE A 212 -6.51 -21.75 -18.22
C ILE A 212 -6.02 -21.13 -16.93
N VAL A 213 -6.84 -20.27 -16.32
CA VAL A 213 -6.54 -19.61 -15.05
C VAL A 213 -7.56 -19.99 -13.99
N ASP A 214 -7.07 -20.30 -12.80
CA ASP A 214 -7.92 -20.41 -11.63
C ASP A 214 -8.23 -19.00 -11.13
N VAL A 215 -9.50 -18.69 -10.92
CA VAL A 215 -9.96 -17.40 -10.42
C VAL A 215 -10.83 -17.61 -9.19
N THR A 216 -10.72 -16.71 -8.23
CA THR A 216 -11.63 -16.66 -7.09
C THR A 216 -13.00 -16.17 -7.54
N SER A 217 -14.06 -16.79 -7.04
CA SER A 217 -15.43 -16.33 -7.24
C SER A 217 -16.22 -16.46 -5.94
N THR A 218 -17.37 -15.80 -5.90
CA THR A 218 -18.32 -15.90 -4.77
C THR A 218 -18.85 -17.31 -4.52
N GLU A 219 -18.70 -18.18 -5.50
CA GLU A 219 -19.17 -19.59 -5.45
C GLU A 219 -18.01 -20.58 -5.22
N GLY A 220 -16.80 -20.08 -4.97
CA GLY A 220 -15.57 -20.86 -4.85
C GLY A 220 -14.64 -20.68 -6.05
N GLY A 221 -13.64 -21.59 -6.18
CA GLY A 221 -12.71 -21.56 -7.30
C GLY A 221 -13.38 -21.82 -8.62
N LYS A 222 -13.09 -21.00 -9.62
CA LYS A 222 -13.58 -21.15 -10.99
C LYS A 222 -12.40 -21.20 -11.96
N ARG A 223 -12.46 -22.13 -12.92
CA ARG A 223 -11.51 -22.15 -14.04
C ARG A 223 -12.08 -21.37 -15.21
N GLU A 224 -11.30 -20.41 -15.69
CA GLU A 224 -11.63 -19.62 -16.86
C GLU A 224 -10.60 -19.85 -17.95
N VAL A 225 -11.09 -19.99 -19.20
CA VAL A 225 -10.24 -19.98 -20.39
C VAL A 225 -10.10 -18.54 -20.84
N ARG A 226 -8.88 -18.01 -20.80
CA ARG A 226 -8.57 -16.66 -21.28
C ARG A 226 -7.77 -16.72 -22.56
N GLN A 227 -7.99 -15.74 -23.42
CA GLN A 227 -7.22 -15.58 -24.64
C GLN A 227 -6.22 -14.45 -24.44
N ARG A 228 -4.93 -14.74 -24.64
CA ARG A 228 -3.84 -13.78 -24.54
C ARG A 228 -3.36 -13.38 -25.92
N HIS A 229 -3.04 -12.11 -26.06
CA HIS A 229 -2.57 -11.52 -27.31
C HIS A 229 -1.27 -10.75 -27.07
N ILE A 230 -0.49 -10.65 -28.12
CA ILE A 230 0.74 -9.86 -28.14
C ILE A 230 0.40 -8.44 -28.62
N PHE A 231 0.93 -7.46 -27.92
CA PHE A 231 0.82 -6.06 -28.25
C PHE A 231 2.22 -5.48 -28.44
N ASP A 232 2.41 -4.71 -29.49
CA ASP A 232 3.70 -4.10 -29.87
C ASP A 232 3.59 -2.59 -29.89
N ALA A 233 4.71 -1.91 -29.50
CA ALA A 233 4.88 -0.49 -29.67
C ALA A 233 6.37 -0.17 -29.93
N LEU A 234 6.65 1.07 -30.28
CA LEU A 234 8.00 1.57 -30.49
C LEU A 234 8.20 2.81 -29.61
N ILE A 235 9.23 2.79 -28.78
CA ILE A 235 9.70 3.97 -28.04
C ILE A 235 10.95 4.53 -28.70
N SER A 236 11.20 5.83 -28.53
CA SER A 236 12.39 6.51 -29.03
C SER A 236 12.99 7.32 -27.90
N VAL A 237 14.29 7.12 -27.63
CA VAL A 237 15.03 7.86 -26.62
C VAL A 237 16.22 8.58 -27.26
N ASP A 238 16.45 9.84 -26.86
CA ASP A 238 17.42 10.71 -27.52
C ASP A 238 18.85 10.54 -27.02
N GLU A 239 19.03 9.94 -25.85
CA GLU A 239 20.32 9.74 -25.20
C GLU A 239 20.41 8.43 -24.45
N GLU A 240 21.62 7.92 -24.28
CA GLU A 240 21.91 6.74 -23.45
C GLU A 240 21.81 7.10 -21.98
N ALA A 241 20.84 6.51 -21.28
CA ALA A 241 20.56 6.78 -19.87
C ALA A 241 19.67 5.70 -19.23
N ASP A 242 19.46 5.83 -17.92
CA ASP A 242 18.43 5.07 -17.20
C ASP A 242 17.06 5.71 -17.44
N TYR A 243 16.08 4.88 -17.78
CA TYR A 243 14.68 5.27 -18.03
C TYR A 243 13.74 4.55 -17.07
N ALA A 244 12.90 5.32 -16.40
CA ALA A 244 11.78 4.79 -15.63
C ALA A 244 10.64 4.44 -16.59
N LEU A 245 10.12 3.23 -16.46
CA LEU A 245 9.01 2.70 -17.25
C LEU A 245 7.85 2.38 -16.33
N LEU A 246 6.63 2.74 -16.75
CA LEU A 246 5.37 2.37 -16.11
C LEU A 246 4.47 1.75 -17.18
N LEU A 247 4.30 0.44 -17.16
CA LEU A 247 3.32 -0.26 -17.98
C LEU A 247 1.96 -0.15 -17.31
N ASP A 248 0.97 0.40 -18.01
CA ASP A 248 -0.43 0.43 -17.61
C ASP A 248 -1.22 -0.46 -18.58
N VAL A 249 -1.83 -1.53 -18.08
CA VAL A 249 -2.56 -2.48 -18.92
C VAL A 249 -3.96 -2.00 -19.33
N GLY A 250 -4.41 -0.84 -18.83
CA GLY A 250 -5.69 -0.23 -19.18
C GLY A 250 -6.90 -0.85 -18.47
N GLN A 251 -6.70 -1.61 -17.39
CA GLN A 251 -7.77 -2.20 -16.59
C GLN A 251 -7.75 -1.67 -15.15
N LYS A 252 -8.82 -1.89 -14.40
CA LYS A 252 -8.91 -1.53 -12.98
C LYS A 252 -8.08 -2.47 -12.12
N MET A 253 -8.06 -3.75 -12.47
CA MET A 253 -7.25 -4.79 -11.85
C MET A 253 -6.66 -5.67 -12.94
N ALA A 254 -5.33 -5.84 -12.89
CA ALA A 254 -4.61 -6.60 -13.88
C ALA A 254 -4.55 -8.11 -13.56
N ARG A 255 -4.14 -8.84 -14.55
CA ARG A 255 -3.75 -10.25 -14.48
C ARG A 255 -2.27 -10.36 -14.83
N ARG A 256 -1.74 -11.57 -14.82
CA ARG A 256 -0.40 -11.86 -15.33
C ARG A 256 -0.08 -11.03 -16.57
N HIS A 257 1.05 -10.34 -16.58
CA HIS A 257 1.55 -9.54 -17.68
C HIS A 257 3.07 -9.42 -17.66
N ASN A 258 3.65 -9.07 -18.78
CA ASN A 258 5.08 -8.84 -18.92
C ASN A 258 5.37 -7.58 -19.75
N LEU A 259 6.61 -7.15 -19.77
CA LEU A 259 7.14 -6.16 -20.70
C LEU A 259 8.49 -6.66 -21.21
N VAL A 260 8.62 -6.71 -22.52
CA VAL A 260 9.85 -7.10 -23.23
C VAL A 260 10.34 -5.90 -24.02
N ILE A 261 11.64 -5.59 -23.94
CA ILE A 261 12.30 -4.52 -24.71
C ILE A 261 13.42 -5.16 -25.51
N ASP A 262 13.38 -5.01 -26.83
CA ASP A 262 14.38 -5.54 -27.77
C ASP A 262 14.67 -7.04 -27.57
N GLY A 263 13.66 -7.79 -27.13
CA GLY A 263 13.76 -9.23 -26.84
C GLY A 263 14.15 -9.60 -25.42
N GLU A 264 14.46 -8.63 -24.55
CA GLU A 264 14.79 -8.84 -23.15
C GLU A 264 13.58 -8.54 -22.25
N THR A 265 13.22 -9.48 -21.34
CA THR A 265 12.11 -9.30 -20.41
C THR A 265 12.56 -8.39 -19.25
N VAL A 266 11.88 -7.27 -19.10
CA VAL A 266 12.17 -6.24 -18.08
C VAL A 266 11.10 -6.15 -16.99
N ILE A 267 9.90 -6.62 -17.26
CA ILE A 267 8.82 -6.82 -16.28
C ILE A 267 8.26 -8.22 -16.49
N GLU A 268 8.11 -8.99 -15.41
CA GLU A 268 7.44 -10.29 -15.40
C GLU A 268 6.56 -10.38 -14.15
N MET A 269 5.25 -10.41 -14.35
CA MET A 269 4.25 -10.46 -13.28
C MET A 269 3.37 -11.69 -13.47
N GLN A 270 3.51 -12.67 -12.57
CA GLN A 270 2.88 -13.99 -12.71
C GLN A 270 1.59 -14.17 -11.90
N ASN A 271 1.23 -13.21 -11.04
CA ASN A 271 0.09 -13.36 -10.15
C ASN A 271 -1.27 -13.25 -10.87
N VAL A 272 -2.33 -13.76 -10.23
CA VAL A 272 -3.72 -13.73 -10.74
C VAL A 272 -4.36 -12.36 -10.50
N TRP A 273 -4.12 -11.75 -9.34
CA TRP A 273 -4.59 -10.41 -8.98
C TRP A 273 -3.40 -9.47 -8.89
N LEU A 274 -3.41 -8.40 -9.67
CA LEU A 274 -2.32 -7.44 -9.76
C LEU A 274 -2.85 -6.02 -9.91
N PRO A 275 -2.08 -5.03 -9.46
CA PRO A 275 -2.32 -3.64 -9.83
C PRO A 275 -2.33 -3.48 -11.36
N PRO A 276 -3.07 -2.50 -11.89
CA PRO A 276 -3.12 -2.26 -13.34
C PRO A 276 -1.80 -1.71 -13.90
N THR A 277 -0.87 -1.33 -13.04
CA THR A 277 0.42 -0.77 -13.42
C THR A 277 1.58 -1.59 -12.85
N ALA A 278 2.65 -1.71 -13.63
CA ALA A 278 3.91 -2.30 -13.21
C ALA A 278 5.08 -1.39 -13.62
N SER A 279 6.06 -1.27 -12.73
CA SER A 279 7.16 -0.31 -12.84
C SER A 279 8.51 -1.01 -12.96
N THR A 280 9.43 -0.38 -13.70
CA THR A 280 10.85 -0.79 -13.73
C THR A 280 11.73 0.39 -14.14
N ILE A 281 13.05 0.26 -13.93
CA ILE A 281 14.07 1.15 -14.49
C ILE A 281 14.97 0.31 -15.39
N VAL A 282 15.19 0.78 -16.60
CA VAL A 282 16.04 0.12 -17.59
C VAL A 282 17.08 1.09 -18.14
N HIS A 283 18.28 0.58 -18.44
CA HIS A 283 19.30 1.35 -19.15
C HIS A 283 19.09 1.18 -20.65
N LEU A 284 18.83 2.28 -21.36
CA LEU A 284 18.60 2.28 -22.82
C LEU A 284 19.66 3.11 -23.53
N LYS A 285 20.11 2.63 -24.68
CA LYS A 285 20.94 3.39 -25.62
C LYS A 285 20.08 4.39 -26.38
N ALA A 286 20.69 5.48 -26.89
CA ALA A 286 19.99 6.38 -27.78
C ALA A 286 19.48 5.64 -29.03
N GLY A 287 18.22 5.86 -29.42
CA GLY A 287 17.62 5.23 -30.58
C GLY A 287 16.17 4.77 -30.37
N LYS A 288 15.76 3.85 -31.25
CA LYS A 288 14.43 3.24 -31.22
C LYS A 288 14.50 1.86 -30.62
N HIS A 289 13.54 1.56 -29.74
CA HIS A 289 13.41 0.28 -29.04
C HIS A 289 12.04 -0.32 -29.29
N VAL A 290 11.98 -1.59 -29.63
CA VAL A 290 10.74 -2.34 -29.77
C VAL A 290 10.29 -2.80 -28.40
N VAL A 291 9.07 -2.46 -28.04
CA VAL A 291 8.45 -2.90 -26.77
C VAL A 291 7.28 -3.80 -27.06
N THR A 292 7.20 -4.91 -26.34
CA THR A 292 6.18 -5.95 -26.50
C THR A 292 5.61 -6.34 -25.15
N THR A 293 4.30 -6.55 -25.07
CA THR A 293 3.62 -7.07 -23.88
C THR A 293 2.60 -8.13 -24.28
N GLU A 294 2.41 -9.13 -23.43
CA GLU A 294 1.43 -10.19 -23.61
C GLU A 294 0.28 -10.04 -22.59
N LEU A 295 -0.92 -9.77 -23.08
CA LEU A 295 -2.08 -9.40 -22.26
C LEU A 295 -3.35 -10.09 -22.73
N THR A 296 -4.47 -9.88 -22.02
CA THR A 296 -5.78 -10.35 -22.41
C THR A 296 -6.35 -9.53 -23.58
N ARG A 297 -7.35 -10.07 -24.27
CA ARG A 297 -7.92 -9.45 -25.48
C ARG A 297 -8.48 -8.04 -25.26
N GLY A 298 -9.03 -7.79 -24.09
CA GLY A 298 -9.71 -6.54 -23.76
C GLY A 298 -8.81 -5.47 -23.18
N ASP A 299 -7.49 -5.72 -23.05
CA ASP A 299 -6.56 -4.78 -22.48
C ASP A 299 -6.20 -3.67 -23.49
N GLU A 300 -5.97 -2.47 -22.98
CA GLU A 300 -5.57 -1.31 -23.74
C GLU A 300 -4.25 -0.75 -23.18
N PRO A 301 -3.12 -1.46 -23.41
CA PRO A 301 -1.86 -1.12 -22.76
C PRO A 301 -1.29 0.21 -23.24
N ARG A 302 -0.67 0.91 -22.30
CA ARG A 302 0.12 2.11 -22.48
C ARG A 302 1.44 1.97 -21.77
N LEU A 303 2.52 2.44 -22.35
CA LEU A 303 3.81 2.54 -21.70
C LEU A 303 4.14 4.01 -21.49
N TYR A 304 4.25 4.40 -20.23
CA TYR A 304 4.79 5.68 -19.81
C TYR A 304 6.28 5.53 -19.59
N TYR A 305 7.08 6.46 -20.10
CA TYR A 305 8.53 6.40 -19.93
C TYR A 305 9.14 7.78 -19.80
N ASN A 306 10.20 7.86 -18.99
CA ASN A 306 10.90 9.11 -18.72
C ASN A 306 12.35 8.82 -18.32
N LYS A 307 13.27 9.71 -18.74
CA LYS A 307 14.65 9.65 -18.27
C LYS A 307 14.70 9.91 -16.77
N VAL A 308 15.46 9.09 -16.03
CA VAL A 308 15.72 9.30 -14.60
C VAL A 308 16.54 10.57 -14.40
N LYS A 309 16.00 11.50 -13.60
CA LYS A 309 16.58 12.82 -13.31
C LYS A 309 17.06 12.93 -11.86
N ASN A 310 17.78 13.99 -11.52
CA ASN A 310 18.15 14.33 -10.14
C ASN A 310 17.01 15.11 -9.44
N GLU A 311 15.79 14.69 -9.69
CA GLU A 311 14.59 15.19 -9.03
C GLU A 311 13.62 14.04 -8.76
N THR A 312 12.80 14.22 -7.73
CA THR A 312 11.68 13.34 -7.41
C THR A 312 10.40 14.18 -7.39
N VAL A 313 9.31 13.60 -7.92
CA VAL A 313 8.07 14.33 -8.16
C VAL A 313 6.89 13.58 -7.54
N PHE A 314 6.06 14.29 -6.76
CA PHE A 314 4.69 13.89 -6.45
C PHE A 314 3.73 14.72 -7.28
N SER A 315 2.76 14.08 -7.93
CA SER A 315 1.73 14.76 -8.72
C SER A 315 0.37 14.10 -8.54
N SER A 316 -0.61 14.85 -8.07
CA SER A 316 -2.00 14.37 -7.92
C SER A 316 -2.89 15.05 -8.97
N PRO A 317 -3.58 14.28 -9.85
CA PRO A 317 -4.39 14.84 -10.92
C PRO A 317 -5.68 15.51 -10.43
N VAL A 318 -6.08 15.21 -9.17
CA VAL A 318 -7.27 15.82 -8.52
C VAL A 318 -6.86 16.30 -7.12
N ALA A 319 -6.70 17.62 -6.98
CA ALA A 319 -6.23 18.25 -5.74
C ALA A 319 -6.72 19.69 -5.61
N ASP A 320 -6.86 20.17 -4.37
CA ASP A 320 -7.15 21.59 -4.05
C ASP A 320 -5.88 22.37 -3.70
N ALA A 321 -4.83 21.67 -3.29
CA ALA A 321 -3.54 22.26 -2.91
C ALA A 321 -2.39 21.29 -3.17
N VAL A 322 -1.17 21.82 -3.27
CA VAL A 322 0.05 21.08 -2.99
C VAL A 322 0.20 21.09 -1.47
N ASP A 323 0.12 19.95 -0.81
CA ASP A 323 0.19 19.83 0.65
C ASP A 323 1.11 18.67 1.03
N TYR A 324 2.14 18.97 1.80
CA TYR A 324 3.09 17.97 2.26
C TYR A 324 3.79 18.39 3.55
N THR A 325 4.30 17.41 4.28
CA THR A 325 5.13 17.64 5.46
C THR A 325 6.53 17.09 5.22
N VAL A 326 7.53 17.89 5.53
CA VAL A 326 8.94 17.48 5.56
C VAL A 326 9.35 17.27 7.00
N PHE A 327 9.89 16.09 7.28
CA PHE A 327 10.49 15.67 8.53
C PHE A 327 12.01 15.65 8.39
N THR A 328 12.76 15.84 9.47
CA THR A 328 14.22 15.75 9.46
C THR A 328 14.73 14.97 10.66
N GLY A 329 15.90 14.35 10.52
CA GLY A 329 16.54 13.55 11.57
C GLY A 329 16.84 12.13 11.12
N THR A 330 17.08 11.25 12.09
CA THR A 330 17.20 9.82 11.85
C THR A 330 15.86 9.23 11.42
N PRO A 331 15.84 8.07 10.74
CA PRO A 331 14.57 7.39 10.39
C PRO A 331 13.65 7.18 11.59
N ASP A 332 14.17 6.81 12.75
CA ASP A 332 13.36 6.65 13.97
C ASP A 332 12.72 7.97 14.42
N GLU A 333 13.48 9.08 14.42
CA GLU A 333 12.94 10.41 14.75
C GLU A 333 11.87 10.86 13.73
N ILE A 334 12.07 10.58 12.46
CA ILE A 334 11.11 10.87 11.38
C ILE A 334 9.82 10.10 11.62
N ILE A 335 9.89 8.78 11.85
CA ILE A 335 8.70 7.95 12.07
C ILE A 335 8.00 8.29 13.39
N ALA A 336 8.74 8.55 14.46
CA ALA A 336 8.14 8.97 15.73
C ALA A 336 7.34 10.27 15.55
N THR A 337 7.91 11.26 14.85
CA THR A 337 7.22 12.53 14.57
C THR A 337 6.05 12.34 13.61
N TYR A 338 6.20 11.50 12.57
CA TYR A 338 5.09 11.13 11.69
C TYR A 338 3.90 10.58 12.49
N ARG A 339 4.14 9.64 13.41
CA ARG A 339 3.08 9.05 14.25
C ARG A 339 2.54 10.04 15.29
N GLU A 340 3.36 10.94 15.81
CA GLU A 340 2.89 12.03 16.66
C GLU A 340 1.86 12.91 15.93
N LEU A 341 2.09 13.22 14.66
CA LEU A 341 1.21 14.07 13.85
C LEU A 341 -0.01 13.33 13.30
N THR A 342 0.12 12.05 12.98
CA THR A 342 -0.94 11.24 12.31
C THR A 342 -1.62 10.23 13.23
N GLY A 343 -1.22 10.16 14.50
CA GLY A 343 -1.73 9.27 15.53
C GLY A 343 -0.80 8.10 15.82
N GLN A 344 -0.57 7.86 17.11
CA GLN A 344 0.23 6.73 17.59
C GLN A 344 -0.47 5.40 17.33
N ALA A 345 0.31 4.37 17.05
CA ALA A 345 -0.20 3.01 17.02
C ALA A 345 -0.52 2.53 18.45
N PRO A 346 -1.70 1.96 18.74
CA PRO A 346 -1.95 1.34 20.03
C PRO A 346 -1.04 0.10 20.21
N VAL A 347 -0.88 -0.35 21.44
CA VAL A 347 -0.17 -1.60 21.70
C VAL A 347 -0.95 -2.74 21.07
N MET A 348 -0.27 -3.55 20.25
CA MET A 348 -0.85 -4.76 19.68
C MET A 348 -1.11 -5.77 20.79
N PRO A 349 -2.30 -6.40 20.86
CA PRO A 349 -2.58 -7.43 21.84
C PRO A 349 -1.55 -8.56 21.81
N ASP A 350 -1.08 -9.00 22.97
CA ASP A 350 -0.05 -10.05 23.09
C ASP A 350 -0.38 -11.32 22.31
N TRP A 351 -1.64 -11.74 22.34
CA TRP A 351 -2.13 -12.92 21.64
C TRP A 351 -2.08 -12.79 20.12
N ALA A 352 -2.01 -11.57 19.55
CA ALA A 352 -1.86 -11.36 18.11
C ALA A 352 -0.40 -11.51 17.63
N LEU A 353 0.58 -11.51 18.55
CA LEU A 353 2.01 -11.59 18.24
C LEU A 353 2.54 -13.01 18.04
N GLY A 354 1.73 -14.03 18.39
CA GLY A 354 2.04 -15.44 18.17
C GLY A 354 1.68 -15.90 16.75
N TYR A 355 1.46 -17.21 16.58
CA TYR A 355 1.13 -17.79 15.28
C TYR A 355 -0.36 -17.66 14.97
N ILE A 356 -0.66 -17.12 13.79
CA ILE A 356 -2.02 -16.96 13.24
C ILE A 356 -2.23 -17.99 12.13
N HIS A 357 -3.08 -18.98 12.40
CA HIS A 357 -3.42 -20.04 11.44
C HIS A 357 -4.65 -19.65 10.63
N CYS A 358 -4.52 -19.61 9.31
CA CYS A 358 -5.59 -19.30 8.38
C CYS A 358 -5.52 -20.21 7.16
N ARG A 359 -6.68 -20.57 6.65
CA ARG A 359 -6.87 -21.18 5.33
C ARG A 359 -8.14 -20.64 4.68
N GLU A 360 -8.21 -20.60 3.40
CA GLU A 360 -9.43 -20.41 2.64
C GLU A 360 -9.96 -21.79 2.27
N ARG A 361 -10.99 -22.33 2.97
CA ARG A 361 -11.57 -21.84 4.26
C ARG A 361 -12.00 -23.02 5.12
N PHE A 362 -12.32 -22.76 6.36
CA PHE A 362 -13.06 -23.69 7.19
C PHE A 362 -14.54 -23.67 6.80
N HIS A 363 -15.17 -24.83 6.75
CA HIS A 363 -16.56 -24.98 6.32
C HIS A 363 -17.54 -25.13 7.49
N SER A 364 -17.05 -25.37 8.71
CA SER A 364 -17.90 -25.55 9.88
C SER A 364 -17.17 -25.29 11.20
N SER A 365 -17.95 -25.07 12.26
CA SER A 365 -17.42 -25.04 13.64
C SER A 365 -16.65 -26.30 14.00
N ALA A 366 -17.10 -27.47 13.51
CA ALA A 366 -16.45 -28.75 13.79
C ALA A 366 -15.03 -28.80 13.21
N GLU A 367 -14.82 -28.36 11.96
CA GLU A 367 -13.48 -28.31 11.35
C GLU A 367 -12.52 -27.39 12.10
N ILE A 368 -13.00 -26.21 12.57
CA ILE A 368 -12.19 -25.28 13.36
C ILE A 368 -11.75 -25.94 14.66
N LEU A 369 -12.69 -26.56 15.38
CA LEU A 369 -12.41 -27.23 16.67
C LEU A 369 -11.50 -28.45 16.51
N GLU A 370 -11.68 -29.24 15.46
CA GLU A 370 -10.80 -30.37 15.12
C GLU A 370 -9.37 -29.89 14.89
N THR A 371 -9.20 -28.84 14.09
CA THR A 371 -7.89 -28.25 13.81
C THR A 371 -7.25 -27.68 15.10
N ALA A 372 -8.00 -26.92 15.90
CA ALA A 372 -7.52 -26.39 17.19
C ALA A 372 -7.08 -27.49 18.16
N ASN A 373 -7.90 -28.53 18.31
CA ASN A 373 -7.59 -29.67 19.14
C ASN A 373 -6.32 -30.40 18.67
N ARG A 374 -6.13 -30.55 17.35
CA ARG A 374 -4.94 -31.20 16.81
C ARG A 374 -3.68 -30.40 17.06
N PHE A 375 -3.68 -29.08 16.91
CA PHE A 375 -2.55 -28.22 17.31
C PHE A 375 -2.16 -28.46 18.78
N ARG A 376 -3.14 -28.55 19.67
CA ARG A 376 -2.90 -28.82 21.13
C ARG A 376 -2.39 -30.23 21.40
N GLN A 377 -2.96 -31.24 20.74
CA GLN A 377 -2.53 -32.65 20.86
C GLN A 377 -1.09 -32.86 20.38
N GLU A 378 -0.72 -32.21 19.29
CA GLU A 378 0.64 -32.27 18.72
C GLU A 378 1.60 -31.25 19.37
N GLN A 379 1.15 -30.54 20.41
CA GLN A 379 1.91 -29.55 21.19
C GLN A 379 2.52 -28.41 20.31
N MET A 380 1.88 -28.10 19.17
CA MET A 380 2.30 -27.00 18.29
C MET A 380 1.76 -25.66 18.80
N PRO A 381 2.61 -24.63 18.96
CA PRO A 381 2.15 -23.30 19.33
C PRO A 381 1.15 -22.72 18.32
N ILE A 382 0.07 -22.15 18.82
CA ILE A 382 -0.93 -21.41 18.06
C ILE A 382 -1.64 -20.40 18.95
N SER A 383 -1.78 -19.17 18.50
CA SER A 383 -2.46 -18.11 19.23
C SER A 383 -3.84 -17.78 18.67
N MET A 384 -4.03 -17.94 17.36
CA MET A 384 -5.26 -17.55 16.69
C MET A 384 -5.61 -18.47 15.52
N ILE A 385 -6.90 -18.74 15.35
CA ILE A 385 -7.48 -19.34 14.14
C ILE A 385 -8.35 -18.31 13.45
N VAL A 386 -8.35 -18.33 12.11
CA VAL A 386 -9.10 -17.40 11.29
C VAL A 386 -10.23 -18.12 10.56
N GLN A 387 -11.47 -17.68 10.78
CA GLN A 387 -12.60 -18.04 9.93
C GLN A 387 -12.65 -17.04 8.77
N ASP A 388 -12.37 -17.52 7.58
CA ASP A 388 -12.47 -16.77 6.34
C ASP A 388 -13.94 -16.68 5.85
N TRP A 389 -14.17 -16.02 4.74
CA TRP A 389 -15.45 -15.70 4.13
C TRP A 389 -16.42 -16.89 3.95
N GLN A 390 -17.65 -16.62 3.48
CA GLN A 390 -18.74 -17.59 3.24
C GLN A 390 -19.32 -18.32 4.48
N TYR A 391 -18.92 -17.97 5.71
CA TYR A 391 -19.57 -18.49 6.92
C TYR A 391 -21.06 -18.10 7.03
N TRP A 392 -21.45 -17.07 6.29
CA TRP A 392 -22.83 -16.59 6.18
C TRP A 392 -23.75 -17.50 5.32
N GLY A 393 -23.19 -18.40 4.51
CA GLY A 393 -23.92 -19.39 3.70
C GLY A 393 -25.12 -18.81 2.94
N LYS A 394 -26.29 -19.34 3.21
CA LYS A 394 -27.57 -18.94 2.58
C LYS A 394 -28.02 -17.50 2.80
N TYR A 395 -27.41 -16.77 3.75
CA TYR A 395 -27.82 -15.42 4.10
C TYR A 395 -27.24 -14.32 3.21
N GLY A 396 -26.32 -14.67 2.33
CA GLY A 396 -25.71 -13.74 1.38
C GLY A 396 -24.42 -13.07 1.90
N TRP A 397 -23.70 -12.46 0.98
CA TRP A 397 -22.36 -11.90 1.21
C TRP A 397 -22.33 -10.91 2.38
N ASN A 398 -21.48 -11.21 3.38
CA ASN A 398 -21.29 -10.41 4.58
C ASN A 398 -22.61 -10.04 5.32
N ALA A 399 -23.54 -11.00 5.40
CA ALA A 399 -24.84 -10.82 6.06
C ALA A 399 -24.73 -10.59 7.57
N MET A 400 -23.52 -10.51 8.13
CA MET A 400 -23.23 -10.38 9.58
C MET A 400 -23.95 -11.45 10.41
N ARG A 401 -24.03 -12.65 9.86
CA ARG A 401 -24.68 -13.81 10.46
C ARG A 401 -24.01 -15.09 9.99
N PHE A 402 -23.82 -16.04 10.91
CA PHE A 402 -23.36 -17.39 10.58
C PHE A 402 -24.53 -18.26 10.11
N ASP A 403 -24.27 -19.14 9.14
CA ASP A 403 -25.24 -20.17 8.75
C ASP A 403 -25.28 -21.27 9.80
N GLU A 404 -26.43 -21.40 10.47
CA GLU A 404 -26.64 -22.34 11.57
C GLU A 404 -26.52 -23.82 11.18
N GLU A 405 -26.60 -24.14 9.89
CA GLU A 405 -26.37 -25.51 9.39
C GLU A 405 -24.92 -25.96 9.64
N PHE A 406 -23.95 -25.06 9.49
CA PHE A 406 -22.53 -25.31 9.61
C PHE A 406 -21.93 -24.76 10.91
N TYR A 407 -22.53 -23.71 11.44
CA TYR A 407 -22.12 -23.02 12.66
C TYR A 407 -23.32 -22.90 13.61
N PRO A 408 -23.77 -24.02 14.22
CA PRO A 408 -25.01 -24.04 14.99
C PRO A 408 -25.00 -23.14 16.23
N ASP A 409 -23.81 -22.94 16.83
CA ASP A 409 -23.60 -22.02 17.97
C ASP A 409 -22.21 -21.36 17.86
N PRO A 410 -22.09 -20.22 17.15
CA PRO A 410 -20.81 -19.51 17.02
C PRO A 410 -20.25 -18.99 18.36
N LYS A 411 -21.10 -18.71 19.34
CA LYS A 411 -20.64 -18.32 20.69
C LYS A 411 -19.97 -19.49 21.41
N ALA A 412 -20.55 -20.66 21.36
CA ALA A 412 -19.97 -21.87 21.94
C ALA A 412 -18.65 -22.26 21.23
N LEU A 413 -18.53 -22.03 19.91
CA LEU A 413 -17.28 -22.17 19.17
C LEU A 413 -16.19 -21.28 19.78
N THR A 414 -16.45 -19.99 19.94
CA THR A 414 -15.50 -19.02 20.48
C THR A 414 -15.13 -19.37 21.91
N ASP A 415 -16.11 -19.71 22.77
CA ASP A 415 -15.86 -20.13 24.16
C ASP A 415 -14.99 -21.40 24.26
N SER A 416 -15.14 -22.31 23.29
CA SER A 416 -14.34 -23.53 23.22
C SER A 416 -12.90 -23.24 22.81
N LEU A 417 -12.68 -22.32 21.87
CA LEU A 417 -11.35 -21.86 21.48
C LEU A 417 -10.66 -21.13 22.65
N HIS A 418 -11.38 -20.25 23.36
CA HIS A 418 -10.86 -19.54 24.53
C HIS A 418 -10.41 -20.49 25.66
N LYS A 419 -11.12 -21.60 25.90
CA LYS A 419 -10.69 -22.65 26.86
C LYS A 419 -9.38 -23.29 26.45
N MET A 420 -9.02 -23.27 25.16
CA MET A 420 -7.75 -23.75 24.65
C MET A 420 -6.72 -22.61 24.51
N ASP A 421 -7.00 -21.43 25.03
CA ASP A 421 -6.19 -20.20 24.82
C ASP A 421 -5.88 -19.92 23.35
N ILE A 422 -6.90 -20.07 22.50
CA ILE A 422 -6.85 -19.73 21.05
C ILE A 422 -7.89 -18.64 20.80
N ARG A 423 -7.50 -17.60 20.07
CA ARG A 423 -8.37 -16.50 19.66
C ARG A 423 -9.02 -16.81 18.30
N LEU A 424 -10.18 -16.19 18.06
CA LEU A 424 -10.88 -16.28 16.78
C LEU A 424 -10.86 -14.95 16.06
N MET A 425 -10.31 -14.94 14.86
CA MET A 425 -10.48 -13.86 13.89
C MET A 425 -11.55 -14.24 12.86
N VAL A 426 -12.40 -13.31 12.46
CA VAL A 426 -13.43 -13.53 11.43
C VAL A 426 -13.28 -12.51 10.32
N SER A 427 -13.37 -12.98 9.06
CA SER A 427 -13.39 -12.14 7.86
C SER A 427 -14.69 -11.35 7.78
N VAL A 428 -14.59 -10.04 7.61
CA VAL A 428 -15.71 -9.12 7.41
C VAL A 428 -15.40 -8.18 6.25
N TRP A 429 -16.45 -7.62 5.64
CA TRP A 429 -16.33 -6.83 4.44
C TRP A 429 -17.04 -5.47 4.57
N SER A 430 -16.57 -4.49 3.87
CA SER A 430 -17.30 -3.23 3.64
C SER A 430 -18.34 -3.35 2.51
N LYS A 431 -18.36 -4.51 1.83
CA LYS A 431 -19.39 -4.92 0.87
C LYS A 431 -20.46 -5.76 1.58
N ILE A 432 -21.74 -5.51 1.29
CA ILE A 432 -22.87 -6.29 1.82
C ILE A 432 -23.82 -6.60 0.68
N ASP A 433 -24.21 -7.87 0.55
CA ASP A 433 -25.24 -8.29 -0.43
C ASP A 433 -26.58 -7.59 -0.13
N LYS A 434 -27.09 -6.82 -1.08
CA LYS A 434 -28.33 -6.08 -0.99
C LYS A 434 -29.58 -6.97 -0.81
N THR A 435 -29.47 -8.26 -1.13
CA THR A 435 -30.56 -9.22 -0.91
C THR A 435 -30.57 -9.80 0.50
N SER A 436 -29.50 -9.63 1.28
CA SER A 436 -29.44 -9.99 2.69
C SER A 436 -30.37 -9.13 3.54
N GLU A 437 -30.65 -9.54 4.78
CA GLU A 437 -31.48 -8.77 5.72
C GLU A 437 -30.85 -7.39 6.00
N VAL A 438 -29.56 -7.39 6.35
CA VAL A 438 -28.81 -6.16 6.61
C VAL A 438 -28.71 -5.30 5.34
N GLY A 439 -28.42 -5.93 4.20
CA GLY A 439 -28.27 -5.23 2.93
C GLY A 439 -29.53 -4.51 2.47
N ARG A 440 -30.72 -5.13 2.63
CA ARG A 440 -31.99 -4.47 2.31
C ARG A 440 -32.23 -3.24 3.18
N GLN A 441 -31.89 -3.28 4.49
CA GLN A 441 -31.99 -2.14 5.36
C GLN A 441 -31.01 -1.03 4.92
N MET A 442 -29.76 -1.38 4.70
CA MET A 442 -28.73 -0.43 4.26
C MET A 442 -29.08 0.25 2.93
N GLU A 443 -29.70 -0.49 1.99
CA GLU A 443 -30.14 0.05 0.70
C GLU A 443 -31.36 0.99 0.87
N ALA A 444 -32.34 0.60 1.67
CA ALA A 444 -33.52 1.43 1.94
C ALA A 444 -33.16 2.79 2.55
N ASP A 445 -32.09 2.82 3.38
CA ASP A 445 -31.60 4.03 4.04
C ASP A 445 -30.55 4.81 3.20
N GLY A 446 -30.22 4.30 1.98
CA GLY A 446 -29.30 4.96 1.04
C GLY A 446 -27.84 4.96 1.50
N HIS A 447 -27.38 3.89 2.13
CA HIS A 447 -26.05 3.77 2.73
C HIS A 447 -24.98 3.19 1.80
N TYR A 448 -25.34 2.82 0.56
CA TYR A 448 -24.38 2.32 -0.43
C TYR A 448 -23.81 3.45 -1.28
N ILE A 449 -22.58 3.27 -1.73
CA ILE A 449 -22.00 4.05 -2.83
C ILE A 449 -22.83 3.75 -4.08
N PRO A 450 -23.38 4.78 -4.76
CA PRO A 450 -24.34 4.60 -5.85
C PRO A 450 -23.84 3.65 -6.95
N GLY A 451 -24.66 2.63 -7.27
CA GLY A 451 -24.37 1.62 -8.29
C GLY A 451 -23.36 0.56 -7.88
N THR A 452 -23.08 0.40 -6.58
CA THR A 452 -22.21 -0.62 -6.01
C THR A 452 -22.89 -1.37 -4.86
N ASP A 453 -22.22 -2.42 -4.36
CA ASP A 453 -22.58 -3.11 -3.11
C ASP A 453 -21.67 -2.70 -1.94
N TRP A 454 -20.87 -1.64 -2.10
CA TRP A 454 -19.97 -1.10 -1.10
C TRP A 454 -20.66 -0.06 -0.24
N ILE A 455 -20.49 -0.13 1.08
CA ILE A 455 -21.03 0.85 2.03
C ILE A 455 -20.26 2.17 1.91
N ASP A 456 -20.97 3.27 1.94
CA ASP A 456 -20.41 4.62 1.86
C ASP A 456 -19.87 5.09 3.22
N PHE A 457 -18.67 4.63 3.61
CA PHE A 457 -18.04 5.03 4.88
C PHE A 457 -17.64 6.51 4.94
N PHE A 458 -17.75 7.25 3.84
CA PHE A 458 -17.63 8.71 3.86
C PHE A 458 -18.87 9.39 4.45
N SER A 459 -20.01 8.70 4.51
CA SER A 459 -21.23 9.13 5.19
C SER A 459 -21.21 8.66 6.65
N PRO A 460 -21.19 9.58 7.64
CA PRO A 460 -21.22 9.20 9.06
C PRO A 460 -22.44 8.34 9.43
N GLU A 461 -23.59 8.58 8.76
CA GLU A 461 -24.81 7.80 8.99
C GLU A 461 -24.68 6.37 8.50
N ALA A 462 -24.05 6.16 7.33
CA ALA A 462 -23.81 4.82 6.79
C ALA A 462 -22.80 4.06 7.66
N ALA A 463 -21.72 4.71 8.07
CA ALA A 463 -20.75 4.14 9.01
C ALA A 463 -21.41 3.73 10.35
N LYS A 464 -22.25 4.60 10.90
CA LYS A 464 -23.01 4.32 12.14
C LYS A 464 -23.98 3.14 11.96
N ALA A 465 -24.67 3.06 10.84
CA ALA A 465 -25.61 1.97 10.53
C ALA A 465 -24.85 0.63 10.36
N TYR A 466 -23.68 0.65 9.69
CA TYR A 466 -22.80 -0.50 9.58
C TYR A 466 -22.35 -0.98 10.97
N TRP A 467 -21.82 -0.09 11.81
CA TRP A 467 -21.39 -0.42 13.17
C TRP A 467 -22.53 -0.97 14.03
N LYS A 468 -23.73 -0.40 13.93
CA LYS A 468 -24.91 -0.89 14.67
C LYS A 468 -25.16 -2.36 14.36
N ASN A 469 -25.27 -2.73 13.08
CA ASN A 469 -25.49 -4.12 12.67
C ASN A 469 -24.33 -5.03 13.10
N PHE A 470 -23.10 -4.56 12.96
CA PHE A 470 -21.88 -5.28 13.36
C PHE A 470 -21.87 -5.54 14.87
N SER A 471 -22.12 -4.52 15.70
CA SER A 471 -22.08 -4.62 17.15
C SER A 471 -23.21 -5.47 17.74
N GLU A 472 -24.39 -5.43 17.14
CA GLU A 472 -25.54 -6.21 17.61
C GLU A 472 -25.45 -7.69 17.22
N ARG A 473 -24.81 -8.02 16.08
CA ARG A 473 -24.83 -9.35 15.49
C ARG A 473 -23.54 -10.15 15.68
N LEU A 474 -22.36 -9.49 15.63
CA LEU A 474 -21.09 -10.19 15.66
C LEU A 474 -20.32 -10.04 16.99
N VAL A 475 -20.32 -8.85 17.59
CA VAL A 475 -19.58 -8.60 18.84
C VAL A 475 -20.01 -9.52 20.01
N PRO A 476 -21.35 -9.83 20.21
CA PRO A 476 -21.79 -10.71 21.28
C PRO A 476 -21.29 -12.17 21.14
N LEU A 477 -20.83 -12.57 19.96
CA LEU A 477 -20.31 -13.91 19.70
C LEU A 477 -18.94 -14.16 20.35
N GLY A 478 -18.29 -13.09 20.87
CA GLY A 478 -17.00 -13.23 21.56
C GLY A 478 -15.79 -13.30 20.63
N ILE A 479 -15.95 -12.92 19.35
CA ILE A 479 -14.88 -12.85 18.34
C ILE A 479 -13.84 -11.83 18.81
N ASP A 480 -12.55 -12.18 18.67
CA ASP A 480 -11.44 -11.41 19.21
C ASP A 480 -10.84 -10.42 18.20
N ALA A 481 -10.79 -10.81 16.92
CA ALA A 481 -10.13 -10.03 15.88
C ALA A 481 -10.96 -10.01 14.60
N TRP A 482 -10.72 -8.99 13.76
CA TRP A 482 -11.51 -8.71 12.57
C TRP A 482 -10.64 -8.54 11.34
N TRP A 483 -10.85 -9.41 10.36
CA TRP A 483 -10.18 -9.32 9.08
C TRP A 483 -11.07 -8.56 8.09
N GLN A 484 -10.76 -7.28 7.90
CA GLN A 484 -11.46 -6.40 6.96
C GLN A 484 -10.85 -6.57 5.56
N ASP A 485 -11.46 -7.44 4.78
CA ASP A 485 -11.01 -7.74 3.42
C ASP A 485 -11.59 -6.75 2.40
N ALA A 486 -10.89 -6.60 1.26
CA ALA A 486 -11.27 -5.81 0.10
C ALA A 486 -11.61 -4.33 0.38
N THR A 487 -10.84 -3.70 1.25
CA THR A 487 -11.04 -2.31 1.68
C THR A 487 -10.52 -1.23 0.73
N GLU A 488 -10.19 -1.55 -0.51
CA GLU A 488 -9.75 -0.58 -1.53
C GLU A 488 -10.77 0.52 -1.87
N PRO A 489 -12.08 0.31 -2.16
CA PRO A 489 -12.84 -0.92 -2.47
C PRO A 489 -12.36 -1.61 -3.74
N GLU A 490 -12.56 -2.92 -3.80
CA GLU A 490 -12.08 -3.77 -4.89
C GLU A 490 -12.62 -3.32 -6.27
N ASN A 491 -11.79 -3.46 -7.31
CA ASN A 491 -12.07 -3.04 -8.68
C ASN A 491 -12.24 -1.52 -8.87
N ASP A 492 -11.66 -0.72 -7.99
CA ASP A 492 -11.67 0.75 -8.11
C ASP A 492 -13.09 1.33 -8.19
N ASP A 493 -13.99 0.88 -7.36
CA ASP A 493 -15.41 1.25 -7.39
C ASP A 493 -15.69 2.71 -7.01
N LEU A 494 -14.70 3.46 -6.56
CA LEU A 494 -14.82 4.90 -6.28
C LEU A 494 -14.53 5.79 -7.50
N ALA A 495 -13.85 5.27 -8.53
CA ALA A 495 -13.49 6.06 -9.70
C ALA A 495 -14.73 6.55 -10.47
N GLY A 496 -14.81 7.86 -10.71
CA GLY A 496 -15.92 8.50 -11.42
C GLY A 496 -17.26 8.50 -10.66
N ARG A 497 -17.28 8.15 -9.36
CA ARG A 497 -18.48 8.11 -8.52
C ARG A 497 -18.54 9.31 -7.58
N LEU A 498 -19.73 9.53 -7.04
CA LEU A 498 -19.95 10.46 -5.92
C LEU A 498 -20.15 9.66 -4.63
N VAL A 499 -19.54 10.14 -3.55
CA VAL A 499 -19.63 9.58 -2.20
C VAL A 499 -20.14 10.62 -1.22
N ASN A 500 -20.36 10.24 0.05
CA ASN A 500 -20.97 11.10 1.07
C ASN A 500 -22.29 11.73 0.58
N LYS A 501 -23.23 10.87 0.17
CA LYS A 501 -24.55 11.30 -0.35
C LYS A 501 -24.44 12.28 -1.54
N GLY A 502 -23.42 12.12 -2.37
CA GLY A 502 -23.19 12.93 -3.57
C GLY A 502 -22.42 14.23 -3.35
N GLN A 503 -21.90 14.48 -2.14
CA GLN A 503 -21.17 15.72 -1.83
C GLN A 503 -19.74 15.72 -2.33
N TRP A 504 -19.06 14.56 -2.39
CA TRP A 504 -17.66 14.46 -2.77
C TRP A 504 -17.44 13.56 -3.98
N SER A 505 -16.44 13.93 -4.79
CA SER A 505 -15.95 13.05 -5.86
C SER A 505 -15.13 11.90 -5.27
N GLY A 506 -15.46 10.67 -5.64
CA GLY A 506 -14.69 9.50 -5.28
C GLY A 506 -13.24 9.57 -5.76
N ASP A 507 -12.98 10.17 -6.93
CA ASP A 507 -11.62 10.37 -7.44
C ASP A 507 -10.76 11.21 -6.50
N LYS A 508 -11.37 12.14 -5.76
CA LYS A 508 -10.68 13.04 -4.83
C LYS A 508 -10.33 12.37 -3.49
N VAL A 509 -11.08 11.34 -3.07
CA VAL A 509 -11.00 10.77 -1.72
C VAL A 509 -10.71 9.28 -1.68
N ARG A 510 -10.56 8.64 -2.83
CA ARG A 510 -10.54 7.17 -2.98
C ARG A 510 -9.53 6.43 -2.07
N ASN A 511 -8.36 6.98 -1.84
CA ASN A 511 -7.32 6.30 -1.06
C ASN A 511 -7.57 6.28 0.45
N VAL A 512 -8.52 7.10 0.95
CA VAL A 512 -8.86 7.19 2.38
C VAL A 512 -9.87 6.14 2.84
N TYR A 513 -10.60 5.52 1.92
CA TYR A 513 -11.67 4.57 2.24
C TYR A 513 -11.27 3.52 3.29
N PRO A 514 -10.12 2.80 3.19
CA PRO A 514 -9.71 1.81 4.17
C PRO A 514 -9.52 2.38 5.58
N LEU A 515 -9.06 3.62 5.68
CA LEU A 515 -8.90 4.30 6.98
C LEU A 515 -10.25 4.49 7.67
N LEU A 516 -11.29 4.91 6.93
CA LEU A 516 -12.63 5.13 7.48
C LEU A 516 -13.33 3.83 7.87
N VAL A 517 -13.12 2.74 7.12
CA VAL A 517 -13.60 1.41 7.48
C VAL A 517 -12.98 0.96 8.81
N CYS A 518 -11.65 1.06 8.93
CA CYS A 518 -10.94 0.70 10.16
C CYS A 518 -11.33 1.60 11.34
N GLN A 519 -11.44 2.91 11.13
CA GLN A 519 -11.89 3.86 12.15
C GLN A 519 -13.24 3.44 12.74
N THR A 520 -14.21 3.16 11.87
CA THR A 520 -15.58 2.79 12.30
C THR A 520 -15.58 1.56 13.22
N VAL A 521 -14.85 0.53 12.86
CA VAL A 521 -14.80 -0.72 13.63
C VAL A 521 -13.95 -0.56 14.89
N TYR A 522 -12.79 0.09 14.79
CA TYR A 522 -11.88 0.30 15.92
C TYR A 522 -12.53 1.13 17.04
N GLU A 523 -13.05 2.31 16.71
CA GLU A 523 -13.69 3.19 17.67
C GLU A 523 -14.96 2.54 18.28
N GLY A 524 -15.71 1.82 17.45
CA GLY A 524 -16.86 1.07 17.90
C GLY A 524 -16.49 -0.02 18.92
N LEU A 525 -15.44 -0.81 18.65
CA LEU A 525 -14.95 -1.84 19.57
C LEU A 525 -14.46 -1.26 20.89
N LEU A 526 -13.67 -0.18 20.86
CA LEU A 526 -13.24 0.52 22.07
C LEU A 526 -14.44 0.99 22.91
N ASN A 527 -15.43 1.61 22.28
CA ASN A 527 -16.66 2.06 22.96
C ASN A 527 -17.47 0.90 23.53
N ALA A 528 -17.36 -0.30 22.97
CA ALA A 528 -17.95 -1.53 23.48
C ALA A 528 -17.09 -2.23 24.54
N GLY A 529 -15.98 -1.61 24.98
CA GLY A 529 -15.07 -2.18 25.99
C GLY A 529 -14.28 -3.41 25.51
N LYS A 530 -14.04 -3.50 24.18
CA LYS A 530 -13.26 -4.57 23.56
C LYS A 530 -11.85 -4.09 23.25
N GLU A 531 -10.91 -5.02 23.17
CA GLU A 531 -9.54 -4.79 22.71
C GLU A 531 -9.50 -5.00 21.19
N PRO A 532 -9.34 -3.93 20.36
CA PRO A 532 -9.43 -4.09 18.93
C PRO A 532 -8.15 -4.67 18.32
N MET A 533 -8.29 -5.65 17.43
CA MET A 533 -7.26 -6.09 16.50
C MET A 533 -7.89 -6.22 15.12
N ILE A 534 -7.35 -5.50 14.16
CA ILE A 534 -7.85 -5.46 12.78
C ILE A 534 -6.74 -5.91 11.84
N LEU A 535 -7.08 -6.76 10.87
CA LEU A 535 -6.26 -7.05 9.71
C LEU A 535 -6.98 -6.47 8.49
N THR A 536 -6.31 -5.65 7.67
CA THR A 536 -6.93 -5.01 6.50
C THR A 536 -6.04 -5.08 5.28
N ARG A 537 -6.64 -5.23 4.08
CA ARG A 537 -5.89 -5.40 2.82
C ARG A 537 -5.27 -4.10 2.32
N CYS A 538 -5.89 -2.97 2.59
CA CYS A 538 -5.39 -1.66 2.18
C CYS A 538 -5.32 -0.69 3.34
N GLY A 539 -4.58 0.39 3.16
CA GLY A 539 -4.35 1.40 4.18
C GLY A 539 -4.06 2.76 3.59
N PHE A 540 -4.13 3.77 4.45
CA PHE A 540 -3.74 5.15 4.17
C PHE A 540 -2.90 5.68 5.34
N PRO A 541 -2.00 6.67 5.15
CA PRO A 541 -1.25 7.25 6.26
C PRO A 541 -2.15 7.63 7.44
N GLY A 542 -1.73 7.27 8.65
CA GLY A 542 -2.53 7.45 9.87
C GLY A 542 -3.38 6.23 10.28
N ILE A 543 -3.51 5.19 9.43
CA ILE A 543 -4.30 4.00 9.76
C ILE A 543 -3.73 3.22 10.96
N GLN A 544 -2.44 3.38 11.28
CA GLN A 544 -1.81 2.74 12.44
C GLN A 544 -2.52 3.08 13.76
N ARG A 545 -3.17 4.24 13.88
CA ARG A 545 -3.88 4.66 15.10
C ARG A 545 -5.15 3.85 15.39
N TYR A 546 -5.59 3.06 14.43
CA TYR A 546 -6.78 2.22 14.56
C TYR A 546 -6.44 0.73 14.76
N GLY A 547 -5.28 0.41 15.34
CA GLY A 547 -4.90 -0.97 15.66
C GLY A 547 -4.90 -1.90 14.45
N ALA A 548 -4.73 -1.33 13.25
CA ALA A 548 -4.77 -2.06 12.01
C ALA A 548 -3.41 -2.68 11.67
N ALA A 549 -3.43 -3.94 11.27
CA ALA A 549 -2.33 -4.62 10.60
C ALA A 549 -2.65 -4.74 9.10
N LEU A 550 -1.62 -4.73 8.27
CA LEU A 550 -1.73 -4.87 6.82
C LEU A 550 -1.19 -6.24 6.39
N TRP A 551 -1.70 -6.77 5.27
CA TRP A 551 -1.07 -7.93 4.63
C TRP A 551 -0.92 -7.72 3.13
N SER A 552 -0.08 -8.55 2.50
CA SER A 552 0.34 -8.35 1.11
C SER A 552 -0.73 -8.65 0.04
N GLY A 553 -1.95 -9.06 0.46
CA GLY A 553 -3.03 -9.42 -0.46
C GLY A 553 -2.87 -10.82 -1.07
N ASP A 554 -3.63 -11.10 -2.14
CA ASP A 554 -3.74 -12.41 -2.78
C ASP A 554 -2.57 -12.67 -3.73
N VAL A 555 -1.40 -12.98 -3.17
CA VAL A 555 -0.15 -13.14 -3.94
C VAL A 555 0.06 -14.57 -4.43
N GLY A 556 0.88 -14.71 -5.50
CA GLY A 556 1.37 -16.00 -5.98
C GLY A 556 2.34 -16.67 -5.02
N ASN A 557 2.94 -17.79 -5.46
CA ASN A 557 3.81 -18.59 -4.59
C ASN A 557 5.25 -18.76 -5.14
N ASP A 558 5.57 -18.17 -6.30
CA ASP A 558 6.91 -18.32 -6.91
C ASP A 558 8.00 -17.55 -6.14
N TRP A 559 9.27 -17.87 -6.46
CA TRP A 559 10.42 -17.27 -5.76
C TRP A 559 10.52 -15.76 -5.96
N GLU A 560 10.15 -15.23 -7.13
CA GLU A 560 10.17 -13.80 -7.39
C GLU A 560 9.08 -13.08 -6.59
N THR A 561 7.90 -13.66 -6.50
CA THR A 561 6.82 -13.17 -5.62
C THR A 561 7.30 -13.14 -4.17
N PHE A 562 7.96 -14.19 -3.68
CA PHE A 562 8.52 -14.20 -2.32
C PHE A 562 9.51 -13.04 -2.08
N ARG A 563 10.47 -12.86 -2.98
CA ARG A 563 11.42 -11.73 -2.91
C ARG A 563 10.72 -10.38 -2.85
N ARG A 564 9.69 -10.20 -3.69
CA ARG A 564 8.90 -8.95 -3.73
C ARG A 564 8.13 -8.68 -2.46
N GLN A 565 7.64 -9.72 -1.76
CA GLN A 565 6.93 -9.52 -0.50
C GLN A 565 7.85 -8.98 0.61
N ILE A 566 9.09 -9.44 0.69
CA ILE A 566 10.06 -8.91 1.65
C ILE A 566 10.26 -7.41 1.41
N VAL A 567 10.51 -7.03 0.16
CA VAL A 567 10.68 -5.61 -0.23
C VAL A 567 9.41 -4.79 0.04
N ALA A 568 8.24 -5.35 -0.25
CA ALA A 568 6.95 -4.71 -0.02
C ALA A 568 6.70 -4.43 1.47
N GLY A 569 7.00 -5.40 2.35
CA GLY A 569 6.92 -5.23 3.80
C GLY A 569 7.86 -4.12 4.30
N LEU A 570 9.11 -4.11 3.83
CA LEU A 570 10.07 -3.06 4.16
C LEU A 570 9.60 -1.66 3.68
N GLY A 571 8.95 -1.58 2.52
CA GLY A 571 8.34 -0.35 2.02
C GLY A 571 7.20 0.18 2.89
N VAL A 572 6.37 -0.72 3.44
CA VAL A 572 5.31 -0.38 4.40
C VAL A 572 5.91 0.17 5.71
N GLN A 573 6.95 -0.47 6.21
CA GLN A 573 7.63 -0.03 7.44
C GLN A 573 8.29 1.34 7.27
N ALA A 574 8.98 1.56 6.15
CA ALA A 574 9.59 2.85 5.82
C ALA A 574 8.53 3.95 5.62
N ALA A 575 7.31 3.60 5.23
CA ALA A 575 6.17 4.50 5.15
C ALA A 575 5.47 4.74 6.51
N GLY A 576 6.03 4.26 7.62
CA GLY A 576 5.58 4.55 8.98
C GLY A 576 4.52 3.62 9.55
N HIS A 577 4.09 2.59 8.83
CA HIS A 577 3.11 1.63 9.35
C HIS A 577 3.80 0.42 9.99
N PRO A 578 3.56 0.10 11.28
CA PRO A 578 4.38 -0.87 12.01
C PRO A 578 3.96 -2.34 11.86
N TRP A 579 2.68 -2.62 11.56
CA TRP A 579 2.11 -3.96 11.60
C TRP A 579 1.83 -4.50 10.20
N TRP A 580 2.59 -5.51 9.81
CA TRP A 580 2.48 -6.10 8.49
C TRP A 580 2.75 -7.60 8.51
N THR A 581 2.16 -8.31 7.57
CA THR A 581 2.37 -9.73 7.31
C THR A 581 2.15 -10.06 5.84
N TYR A 582 2.30 -11.33 5.48
CA TYR A 582 1.93 -11.90 4.19
C TYR A 582 1.24 -13.26 4.39
N ASP A 583 0.75 -13.83 3.31
CA ASP A 583 0.26 -15.20 3.27
C ASP A 583 1.45 -16.16 3.08
N ALA A 584 2.01 -16.69 4.18
CA ALA A 584 3.19 -17.54 4.11
C ALA A 584 2.93 -18.77 3.24
N GLY A 585 3.79 -18.98 2.23
CA GLY A 585 3.65 -20.00 1.20
C GLY A 585 2.87 -19.57 -0.04
N GLY A 586 2.40 -18.32 -0.08
CA GLY A 586 1.57 -17.74 -1.11
C GLY A 586 0.08 -18.04 -0.92
N PHE A 587 -0.79 -17.10 -1.34
CA PHE A 587 -2.23 -17.31 -1.35
C PHE A 587 -2.62 -18.32 -2.44
N PHE A 588 -2.20 -18.10 -3.69
CA PHE A 588 -2.40 -19.04 -4.77
C PHE A 588 -1.35 -20.13 -4.74
N ARG A 589 -1.75 -21.37 -4.42
CA ARG A 589 -0.87 -22.53 -4.28
C ARG A 589 -1.07 -23.53 -5.40
N PRO A 590 -0.05 -24.34 -5.76
CA PRO A 590 -0.21 -25.39 -6.79
C PRO A 590 -1.12 -26.50 -6.28
N GLN A 591 -1.85 -27.17 -7.21
CA GLN A 591 -2.78 -28.25 -6.86
C GLN A 591 -2.08 -29.44 -6.17
N ASN A 592 -0.82 -29.72 -6.54
CA ASN A 592 0.03 -30.78 -5.98
C ASN A 592 0.85 -30.32 -4.77
N GLN A 593 0.46 -29.22 -4.11
CA GLN A 593 1.21 -28.56 -3.02
C GLN A 593 1.68 -29.49 -1.90
N TYR A 594 0.96 -30.58 -1.63
CA TYR A 594 1.31 -31.49 -0.53
C TYR A 594 2.37 -32.52 -0.91
N THR A 595 2.70 -32.69 -2.20
CA THR A 595 3.64 -33.69 -2.72
C THR A 595 4.75 -33.08 -3.57
N ASP A 596 4.63 -31.82 -3.98
CA ASP A 596 5.64 -31.12 -4.75
C ASP A 596 6.77 -30.63 -3.84
N SER A 597 7.90 -31.31 -3.87
CA SER A 597 9.08 -30.99 -3.04
C SER A 597 9.63 -29.58 -3.31
N ALA A 598 9.51 -29.07 -4.53
CA ALA A 598 9.99 -27.72 -4.89
C ALA A 598 9.06 -26.64 -4.28
N TYR A 599 7.75 -26.87 -4.28
CA TYR A 599 6.81 -26.00 -3.59
C TYR A 599 6.99 -26.07 -2.07
N ILE A 600 7.11 -27.28 -1.50
CA ILE A 600 7.31 -27.45 -0.05
C ILE A 600 8.57 -26.71 0.42
N GLU A 601 9.68 -26.83 -0.30
CA GLU A 601 10.89 -26.07 0.02
C GLU A 601 10.62 -24.57 0.04
N ARG A 602 9.98 -24.03 -0.98
CA ARG A 602 9.66 -22.61 -1.09
C ARG A 602 8.73 -22.16 0.03
N MET A 603 7.68 -22.92 0.32
CA MET A 603 6.74 -22.66 1.41
C MET A 603 7.45 -22.60 2.76
N LEU A 604 8.38 -23.52 3.02
CA LEU A 604 9.17 -23.52 4.24
C LEU A 604 10.00 -22.23 4.36
N ARG A 605 10.60 -21.74 3.28
CA ARG A 605 11.33 -20.45 3.30
C ARG A 605 10.45 -19.24 3.63
N TRP A 606 9.21 -19.24 3.14
CA TRP A 606 8.23 -18.23 3.54
C TRP A 606 7.92 -18.31 5.04
N ILE A 607 7.71 -19.52 5.58
CA ILE A 607 7.37 -19.74 6.99
C ILE A 607 8.56 -19.38 7.89
N GLU A 608 9.77 -19.79 7.56
CA GLU A 608 10.98 -19.43 8.30
C GLU A 608 11.17 -17.91 8.37
N THR A 609 10.95 -17.22 7.27
CA THR A 609 11.03 -15.75 7.23
C THR A 609 9.91 -15.12 8.05
N SER A 610 8.71 -15.72 8.08
CA SER A 610 7.56 -15.19 8.82
C SER A 610 7.75 -15.16 10.34
N VAL A 611 8.67 -15.94 10.87
CA VAL A 611 9.09 -15.88 12.28
C VAL A 611 9.56 -14.48 12.66
N TYR A 612 10.22 -13.81 11.73
CA TYR A 612 10.82 -12.48 11.88
C TYR A 612 10.04 -11.38 11.16
N LEU A 613 8.72 -11.54 11.05
CA LEU A 613 7.79 -10.49 10.63
C LEU A 613 7.04 -9.90 11.84
N PRO A 614 6.49 -8.69 11.74
CA PRO A 614 5.66 -8.12 12.79
C PRO A 614 4.53 -9.07 13.23
N LEU A 615 3.83 -9.69 12.29
CA LEU A 615 2.86 -10.76 12.55
C LEU A 615 3.25 -12.03 11.79
N MET A 616 3.09 -13.20 12.40
CA MET A 616 3.35 -14.50 11.79
C MET A 616 2.03 -15.17 11.39
N ARG A 617 1.76 -15.25 10.08
CA ARG A 617 0.51 -15.76 9.53
C ARG A 617 0.75 -16.70 8.36
N VAL A 618 -0.04 -17.77 8.28
CA VAL A 618 -0.19 -18.62 7.11
C VAL A 618 -1.58 -18.42 6.51
N HIS A 619 -1.70 -18.45 5.19
CA HIS A 619 -2.99 -18.49 4.49
C HIS A 619 -2.80 -19.10 3.10
N GLY A 620 -3.88 -19.65 2.51
CA GLY A 620 -3.83 -20.22 1.16
C GLY A 620 -5.22 -20.52 0.62
N TYR A 621 -5.41 -20.19 -0.66
CA TYR A 621 -6.64 -20.39 -1.42
C TYR A 621 -6.87 -21.87 -1.69
N MET A 622 -8.07 -22.36 -1.38
CA MET A 622 -8.47 -23.76 -1.53
C MET A 622 -7.41 -24.75 -1.00
N SER A 623 -6.80 -24.42 0.13
CA SER A 623 -5.65 -25.15 0.68
C SER A 623 -5.88 -25.48 2.14
N ASN A 624 -5.59 -26.71 2.53
CA ASN A 624 -5.46 -27.12 3.90
C ASN A 624 -4.02 -26.81 4.35
N THR A 625 -3.84 -25.64 4.97
CA THR A 625 -2.53 -25.06 5.28
C THR A 625 -1.90 -25.59 6.56
N GLU A 626 -2.53 -26.56 7.21
CA GLU A 626 -2.06 -27.17 8.46
C GLU A 626 -0.74 -27.92 8.24
N PRO A 627 0.23 -27.81 9.18
CA PRO A 627 1.58 -28.37 9.05
C PRO A 627 1.64 -29.85 8.71
N TRP A 628 0.76 -30.65 9.25
CA TRP A 628 0.70 -32.11 9.07
C TRP A 628 0.32 -32.56 7.65
N ASN A 629 -0.17 -31.68 6.80
CA ASN A 629 -0.54 -32.01 5.42
C ASN A 629 0.67 -32.09 4.49
N TYR A 630 1.84 -31.56 4.87
CA TYR A 630 3.05 -31.45 4.04
C TYR A 630 4.11 -32.53 4.34
N GLY A 631 3.74 -33.57 5.12
CA GLY A 631 4.61 -34.66 5.53
C GLY A 631 5.42 -34.35 6.79
N SER A 632 5.93 -35.39 7.44
CA SER A 632 6.54 -35.32 8.78
C SER A 632 7.77 -34.40 8.86
N GLN A 633 8.60 -34.35 7.81
CA GLN A 633 9.77 -33.48 7.77
C GLN A 633 9.38 -32.00 7.72
N ALA A 634 8.44 -31.64 6.86
CA ALA A 634 7.95 -30.27 6.78
C ALA A 634 7.23 -29.86 8.05
N GLN A 635 6.40 -30.74 8.60
CA GLN A 635 5.74 -30.53 9.89
C GLN A 635 6.75 -30.24 11.01
N ALA A 636 7.82 -31.02 11.14
CA ALA A 636 8.85 -30.79 12.15
C ALA A 636 9.54 -29.42 11.98
N ILE A 637 9.85 -29.03 10.75
CA ILE A 637 10.45 -27.72 10.46
C ILE A 637 9.48 -26.58 10.83
N ILE A 638 8.21 -26.71 10.45
CA ILE A 638 7.20 -25.70 10.78
C ILE A 638 7.03 -25.60 12.29
N THR A 639 6.97 -26.74 13.00
CA THR A 639 6.88 -26.77 14.48
C THR A 639 8.04 -26.00 15.11
N ASN A 640 9.29 -26.24 14.65
CA ASN A 640 10.45 -25.50 15.12
C ASN A 640 10.33 -23.98 14.87
N CYS A 641 9.74 -23.56 13.74
CA CYS A 641 9.48 -22.14 13.47
C CYS A 641 8.45 -21.55 14.45
N LEU A 642 7.39 -22.29 14.77
CA LEU A 642 6.39 -21.87 15.75
C LEU A 642 6.99 -21.75 17.16
N GLU A 643 7.81 -22.71 17.57
CA GLU A 643 8.53 -22.70 18.86
C GLU A 643 9.54 -21.55 18.92
N GLU A 644 10.23 -21.25 17.82
CA GLU A 644 11.14 -20.10 17.75
C GLU A 644 10.39 -18.79 17.90
N ARG A 645 9.22 -18.65 17.26
CA ARG A 645 8.36 -17.48 17.44
C ARG A 645 7.94 -17.31 18.92
N GLU A 646 7.61 -18.41 19.62
CA GLU A 646 7.29 -18.38 21.06
C GLU A 646 8.49 -17.97 21.93
N LYS A 647 9.69 -18.47 21.64
CA LYS A 647 10.91 -18.04 22.34
C LYS A 647 11.18 -16.54 22.18
N LEU A 648 10.86 -15.97 21.02
CA LEU A 648 11.04 -14.56 20.75
C LEU A 648 9.91 -13.67 21.32
N GLN A 649 8.84 -14.22 21.90
CA GLN A 649 7.71 -13.45 22.43
C GLN A 649 8.11 -12.32 23.39
N PRO A 650 9.00 -12.51 24.40
CA PRO A 650 9.40 -11.41 25.28
C PRO A 650 10.07 -10.26 24.52
N TYR A 651 10.90 -10.59 23.52
CA TYR A 651 11.57 -9.61 22.68
C TYR A 651 10.58 -8.86 21.77
N ILE A 652 9.65 -9.58 21.13
CA ILE A 652 8.63 -9.00 20.25
C ILE A 652 7.68 -8.10 21.03
N LYS A 653 7.25 -8.49 22.23
CA LYS A 653 6.38 -7.71 23.11
C LYS A 653 7.04 -6.41 23.57
N GLU A 654 8.33 -6.44 23.89
CA GLU A 654 9.07 -5.22 24.21
C GLU A 654 9.15 -4.28 23.00
N CYS A 655 9.41 -4.80 21.79
CA CYS A 655 9.37 -4.01 20.58
C CYS A 655 7.96 -3.45 20.30
N ALA A 656 6.90 -4.24 20.55
CA ALA A 656 5.51 -3.80 20.41
C ALA A 656 5.17 -2.64 21.36
N ARG A 657 5.63 -2.70 22.61
CA ARG A 657 5.52 -1.58 23.56
C ARG A 657 6.21 -0.31 23.02
N ARG A 658 7.44 -0.46 22.53
CA ARG A 658 8.21 0.66 21.94
C ARG A 658 7.56 1.24 20.68
N ILE A 659 6.88 0.41 19.87
CA ILE A 659 6.09 0.90 18.72
C ILE A 659 5.05 1.91 19.17
N SER A 660 4.32 1.61 20.25
CA SER A 660 3.27 2.48 20.78
C SER A 660 3.82 3.70 21.54
N GLU A 661 4.84 3.51 22.36
CA GLU A 661 5.34 4.56 23.25
C GLU A 661 6.38 5.48 22.59
N GLU A 662 7.24 4.94 21.73
CA GLU A 662 8.39 5.63 21.14
C GLU A 662 8.26 5.88 19.63
N GLY A 663 7.24 5.31 18.96
CA GLY A 663 7.15 5.33 17.51
C GLY A 663 8.16 4.39 16.82
N TYR A 664 8.60 3.34 17.51
CA TYR A 664 9.60 2.39 17.03
C TYR A 664 9.10 1.56 15.83
N THR A 665 10.02 0.94 15.09
CA THR A 665 9.73 0.05 13.95
C THR A 665 10.36 -1.32 14.19
N LEU A 666 9.59 -2.41 14.11
CA LEU A 666 10.06 -3.77 14.42
C LEU A 666 10.78 -4.44 13.24
N MET A 667 10.19 -4.45 12.04
CA MET A 667 10.82 -4.92 10.81
C MET A 667 11.47 -3.73 10.12
N ARG A 668 12.78 -3.57 10.27
CA ARG A 668 13.53 -2.33 9.98
C ARG A 668 14.30 -2.43 8.68
N PRO A 669 13.98 -1.65 7.64
CA PRO A 669 14.90 -1.45 6.52
C PRO A 669 16.27 -1.01 7.03
N LEU A 670 17.36 -1.48 6.42
CA LEU A 670 18.71 -1.23 6.94
C LEU A 670 19.09 0.25 7.02
N VAL A 671 18.38 1.14 6.32
CA VAL A 671 18.55 2.60 6.43
C VAL A 671 18.26 3.13 7.84
N PHE A 672 17.45 2.41 8.64
CA PHE A 672 17.13 2.83 10.02
C PHE A 672 18.34 2.77 10.96
N ASP A 673 19.20 1.77 10.75
CA ASP A 673 20.32 1.48 11.65
C ASP A 673 21.69 1.75 11.01
N PHE A 674 21.77 1.81 9.66
CA PHE A 674 23.02 1.82 8.90
C PHE A 674 22.97 2.82 7.73
N SER A 675 22.44 4.02 7.96
CA SER A 675 22.29 5.06 6.92
C SER A 675 23.61 5.50 6.30
N ASP A 676 24.73 5.35 7.02
CA ASP A 676 26.08 5.69 6.59
C ASP A 676 26.83 4.52 5.91
N ASP A 677 26.18 3.37 5.74
CA ASP A 677 26.75 2.20 5.07
C ASP A 677 26.06 1.98 3.70
N PRO A 678 26.66 2.49 2.59
CA PRO A 678 26.07 2.37 1.27
C PRO A 678 25.84 0.94 0.80
N GLU A 679 26.64 -0.03 1.29
CA GLU A 679 26.44 -1.43 0.95
C GLU A 679 25.23 -2.02 1.67
N ALA A 680 25.01 -1.64 2.93
CA ALA A 680 23.78 -1.99 3.65
C ALA A 680 22.52 -1.45 2.93
N LEU A 681 22.57 -0.21 2.44
CA LEU A 681 21.44 0.42 1.72
C LEU A 681 21.12 -0.27 0.37
N ARG A 682 22.02 -1.04 -0.21
CA ARG A 682 21.82 -1.82 -1.44
C ARG A 682 21.17 -3.18 -1.19
N GLN A 683 21.18 -3.67 0.07
CA GLN A 683 20.59 -4.96 0.40
C GLN A 683 19.07 -4.87 0.30
N LYS A 684 18.45 -5.70 -0.54
CA LYS A 684 17.01 -5.66 -0.82
C LYS A 684 16.19 -6.53 0.14
N TYR A 685 16.80 -7.62 0.64
CA TYR A 685 16.06 -8.67 1.36
C TYR A 685 16.53 -8.82 2.80
N GLU A 686 17.65 -8.20 3.17
CA GLU A 686 18.14 -8.17 4.54
C GLU A 686 17.50 -7.01 5.32
N TYR A 687 17.19 -7.25 6.59
CA TYR A 687 16.58 -6.25 7.45
C TYR A 687 16.88 -6.54 8.91
N MET A 688 16.76 -5.52 9.78
CA MET A 688 16.76 -5.73 11.22
C MET A 688 15.37 -6.10 11.71
N PHE A 689 15.29 -7.09 12.58
CA PHE A 689 14.10 -7.41 13.36
C PHE A 689 14.34 -6.99 14.80
N GLY A 690 13.73 -5.85 15.18
CA GLY A 690 14.05 -5.14 16.40
C GLY A 690 15.48 -4.56 16.39
N PRO A 691 16.04 -4.21 17.55
CA PRO A 691 17.35 -3.60 17.65
C PRO A 691 18.54 -4.56 17.43
N ASP A 692 18.30 -5.88 17.55
CA ASP A 692 19.39 -6.84 17.76
C ASP A 692 19.58 -7.88 16.66
N LEU A 693 18.52 -8.23 15.91
CA LEU A 693 18.56 -9.33 14.95
C LEU A 693 18.65 -8.84 13.51
N LEU A 694 19.72 -9.17 12.81
CA LEU A 694 19.84 -9.05 11.35
C LEU A 694 19.32 -10.34 10.72
N VAL A 695 18.26 -10.24 9.94
CA VAL A 695 17.60 -11.36 9.26
C VAL A 695 18.00 -11.39 7.78
N SER A 696 18.41 -12.54 7.28
CA SER A 696 18.82 -12.75 5.88
C SER A 696 17.99 -13.89 5.27
N PRO A 697 16.81 -13.62 4.73
CA PRO A 697 15.94 -14.64 4.13
C PRO A 697 16.63 -15.38 2.98
N VAL A 698 16.45 -16.70 2.93
CA VAL A 698 16.95 -17.53 1.83
C VAL A 698 15.91 -17.50 0.71
N THR A 699 16.21 -16.87 -0.39
CA THR A 699 15.29 -16.57 -1.48
C THR A 699 15.56 -17.31 -2.79
N GLU A 700 16.36 -18.39 -2.73
CA GLU A 700 16.71 -19.22 -3.89
C GLU A 700 16.51 -20.70 -3.59
N PRO A 701 16.14 -21.52 -4.61
CA PRO A 701 15.92 -22.95 -4.43
C PRO A 701 17.22 -23.74 -4.31
N GLY A 702 17.18 -24.83 -3.52
CA GLY A 702 18.22 -25.86 -3.51
C GLY A 702 19.58 -25.43 -2.95
N VAL A 703 19.69 -24.27 -2.32
CA VAL A 703 20.97 -23.76 -1.79
C VAL A 703 21.32 -24.44 -0.47
N THR A 704 22.62 -24.69 -0.27
CA THR A 704 23.20 -25.24 0.97
C THR A 704 24.08 -24.24 1.70
N THR A 705 24.34 -23.10 1.09
CA THR A 705 25.05 -21.96 1.69
C THR A 705 24.34 -20.68 1.28
N TRP A 706 24.43 -19.66 2.13
CA TRP A 706 23.84 -18.36 1.86
C TRP A 706 24.81 -17.23 2.16
N ARG A 707 24.83 -16.21 1.31
CA ARG A 707 25.68 -15.04 1.44
C ARG A 707 24.89 -13.89 2.04
N THR A 708 25.37 -13.36 3.17
CA THR A 708 24.77 -12.24 3.91
C THR A 708 25.75 -11.09 4.02
N TYR A 709 25.30 -9.87 3.86
CA TYR A 709 26.08 -8.69 4.20
C TYR A 709 25.89 -8.38 5.69
N LEU A 710 26.98 -8.30 6.42
CA LEU A 710 26.96 -7.85 7.82
C LEU A 710 27.30 -6.36 7.87
N PRO A 711 26.34 -5.46 8.14
CA PRO A 711 26.59 -4.03 8.18
C PRO A 711 27.69 -3.64 9.16
N LYS A 712 28.33 -2.50 8.92
CA LYS A 712 29.37 -1.96 9.83
C LYS A 712 28.78 -1.73 11.21
N ASN A 713 29.43 -2.31 12.23
CA ASN A 713 28.98 -2.28 13.61
C ASN A 713 30.17 -2.42 14.55
N ASN A 714 30.19 -1.68 15.64
CA ASN A 714 31.16 -1.86 16.70
C ASN A 714 30.90 -3.18 17.44
N GLY A 715 31.90 -4.05 17.50
CA GLY A 715 31.81 -5.37 18.15
C GLY A 715 31.25 -6.47 17.26
N GLY A 716 30.88 -6.18 16.02
CA GLY A 716 30.51 -7.20 15.03
C GLY A 716 29.17 -7.91 15.29
N TRP A 717 29.06 -9.13 14.78
CA TRP A 717 27.85 -9.94 14.72
C TRP A 717 28.12 -11.37 15.15
N THR A 718 27.17 -12.01 15.77
CA THR A 718 27.23 -13.43 16.13
C THR A 718 26.12 -14.18 15.41
N ASP A 719 26.48 -15.22 14.66
CA ASP A 719 25.51 -16.12 14.03
C ASP A 719 24.63 -16.77 15.10
N TYR A 720 23.33 -16.51 15.06
CA TYR A 720 22.34 -16.96 16.04
C TYR A 720 22.25 -18.49 16.10
N ASN A 721 22.43 -19.19 14.98
CA ASN A 721 22.29 -20.64 14.89
C ASN A 721 23.57 -21.38 15.33
N THR A 722 24.76 -20.78 15.16
CA THR A 722 26.06 -21.48 15.38
C THR A 722 26.89 -20.88 16.49
N GLY A 723 26.57 -19.66 16.97
CA GLY A 723 27.37 -18.93 17.94
C GLY A 723 28.69 -18.36 17.38
N LYS A 724 28.94 -18.49 16.07
CA LYS A 724 30.19 -18.00 15.45
C LYS A 724 30.16 -16.49 15.31
N HIS A 725 31.25 -15.83 15.74
CA HIS A 725 31.41 -14.39 15.65
C HIS A 725 32.03 -13.96 14.31
N TYR A 726 31.62 -12.78 13.81
CA TYR A 726 32.11 -12.12 12.60
C TYR A 726 32.22 -10.61 12.80
N ASP A 727 33.23 -9.98 12.21
CA ASP A 727 33.30 -8.53 12.15
C ASP A 727 32.23 -7.95 11.21
N GLY A 728 31.82 -6.70 11.43
CA GLY A 728 30.93 -5.96 10.53
C GLY A 728 31.63 -5.39 9.29
N GLY A 729 30.85 -4.91 8.31
CA GLY A 729 31.34 -4.29 7.09
C GLY A 729 31.80 -5.30 6.03
N GLN A 730 31.31 -6.53 6.05
CA GLN A 730 31.74 -7.60 5.14
C GLN A 730 30.58 -8.54 4.74
N TYR A 731 30.79 -9.27 3.65
CA TYR A 731 29.97 -10.43 3.31
C TYR A 731 30.48 -11.69 3.98
N VAL A 732 29.58 -12.48 4.52
CA VAL A 732 29.86 -13.81 5.03
C VAL A 732 29.03 -14.86 4.28
N THR A 733 29.57 -16.06 4.14
CA THR A 733 28.83 -17.20 3.59
C THR A 733 28.68 -18.25 4.68
N THR A 734 27.45 -18.57 5.03
CA THR A 734 27.11 -19.53 6.08
C THR A 734 26.36 -20.74 5.50
N PRO A 735 26.55 -21.95 6.08
CA PRO A 735 25.72 -23.10 5.72
C PRO A 735 24.26 -22.82 6.04
N VAL A 736 23.35 -23.30 5.19
CA VAL A 736 21.91 -23.27 5.42
C VAL A 736 21.29 -24.63 5.16
N THR A 737 20.23 -24.92 5.89
CA THR A 737 19.40 -26.11 5.66
C THR A 737 17.96 -25.65 5.42
N LYS A 738 17.03 -26.58 5.16
CA LYS A 738 15.59 -26.25 5.06
C LYS A 738 14.93 -26.00 6.43
N ALA A 739 15.70 -25.96 7.52
CA ALA A 739 15.19 -25.84 8.87
C ALA A 739 15.45 -24.46 9.51
N PHE A 740 16.26 -23.61 8.89
CA PHE A 740 16.53 -22.26 9.38
C PHE A 740 17.13 -21.36 8.29
N ILE A 741 16.89 -20.06 8.45
CA ILE A 741 17.54 -19.00 7.68
C ILE A 741 18.67 -18.37 8.51
N PRO A 742 19.68 -17.71 7.86
CA PRO A 742 20.70 -16.97 8.60
C PRO A 742 20.10 -15.79 9.36
N VAL A 743 20.42 -15.74 10.64
CA VAL A 743 20.10 -14.64 11.56
C VAL A 743 21.36 -14.32 12.34
N PHE A 744 21.67 -13.04 12.47
CA PHE A 744 22.86 -12.60 13.19
C PHE A 744 22.47 -11.66 14.31
N VAL A 745 23.05 -11.89 15.48
CA VAL A 745 22.82 -11.07 16.66
C VAL A 745 23.88 -9.97 16.73
N LYS A 746 23.44 -8.75 16.90
CA LYS A 746 24.31 -7.59 17.06
C LYS A 746 25.08 -7.69 18.37
N ALA A 747 26.36 -7.31 18.35
CA ALA A 747 27.20 -7.30 19.56
C ALA A 747 26.58 -6.42 20.67
N GLY A 748 26.63 -6.94 21.90
CA GLY A 748 26.05 -6.28 23.07
C GLY A 748 24.58 -6.63 23.37
N SER A 749 23.96 -7.50 22.56
CA SER A 749 22.63 -8.03 22.83
C SER A 749 22.65 -9.17 23.85
N ASP A 750 21.62 -9.21 24.69
CA ASP A 750 21.42 -10.29 25.67
C ASP A 750 20.77 -11.56 25.07
N LEU A 751 20.40 -11.54 23.79
CA LEU A 751 19.69 -12.67 23.14
C LEU A 751 20.52 -13.96 23.03
N ILE A 752 21.84 -13.86 23.06
CA ILE A 752 22.75 -15.03 23.00
C ILE A 752 23.05 -15.59 24.39
N SER A 753 22.85 -14.83 25.43
CA SER A 753 23.21 -15.22 26.81
C SER A 753 22.09 -16.00 27.55
N LYS A 754 21.02 -16.40 26.84
CA LYS A 754 19.91 -17.13 27.45
C LYS A 754 19.90 -18.61 27.03
#